data_1a62db81702f76f84a8357f25b648c0f
#
_entry.id   1a62db81702f76f84a8357f25b648c0f
#
_cell.length_a   1.000
_cell.length_b   1.000
_cell.length_c   1.000
_cell.angle_alpha   90.00
_cell.angle_beta   90.00
_cell.angle_gamma   90.00
#
_symmetry.space_group_name_H-M   'P 1'
#
loop_
_entity.id
_entity.type
_entity.pdbx_description
1 polymer ?
#
loop_
_entity_poly.entity_id
_entity_poly.type
_entity_poly.pdbx_seq_one_letter_code
_entity_poly.pdbx_strand_id
1 'polypeptide(L)'
;MSTKLIDKNKQVNHSKEATGILIKGARVHNLKNVSVTIPRNKLIVVTGVSGSGKSSLTIDTLFAEGQRRYAESLSAYARQFMQRMNKPDVDYIKGLCPAIAIEQKVITRTPRSTVGSMTEIYDYLRLLFARAGKTISPISGKEVKKDDVTDVVNAVTNLTAGDKVLLLVPFKLHAKRNVQEELNILLQKGFSRLYMNKEVVRIEDLLESPKKINIKNTASTFLLVDRLVAKEFDEDEKHRIADSVNTAFYEGEGEAYLEINADKKLHFSNKFEADGIVFEEPVPNLFSFNNPYGACPVCEGFSQILGIDPDLIIPNKSLSVYEGAIAPWKGEKLGLWKERFVKAAKKFDFPVHKPIIDLTEKQLAALWEGNAHADGINAFFKEVEQNLYKVQYRVLLSRYRGRTLCTACKGYRLRKEALYVKVGGKHIGELCELPVKDLQHWFDRLKLNTYDEQVAKRILAEIHHRIKTLLDVGLGYLTLNRLANSLSGGESQRIQLTRSLGSNLTNSLYILDEPSIGLHSRDTERLIRVLKELRDLGNTVVVVEHDEMMMREADHIIDMGPFASHLGGEVVAEGNYDEIINNAESLTGKYLSGKMKIEPPKKPRKWNRSIKLEGARQNNLQNITVQFPLNTLCVVSGVSGSGKTTLVKQILFPALQKLKGEFTEKAGLHKAISGDTDHIAQVEMVDQNPIGKSSRSNPVTYIKAYDEIRDLFSKQPLSKMRGFLPKHFSFNVDGGRCDACKGEGEQTIEMQFLADVHLTCDVCGGKRFKEEVLEVTYKDKSIFDILDMSVDDAIDFFNDVNEVAKKIQPLSDVGLGYVKLGQSSDTLSGGEAQRVKLASFLGKGKMQGSILFIFDEPTTGLHFHDIKKLLASFNALIEQGHSIIVIEHNMDVIRSADWIIDLGPEAGDRGGELVYAGEPANFKNNMPGYTAKFL
;
A
#
# COMPACT_ATOMS: atom_id res chain seq x y z
N MET A 1 -50.37 52.82 47.32
CA MET A 1 -50.19 51.60 48.14
C MET A 1 -49.14 50.76 47.51
N SER A 2 -48.15 50.36 48.19
CA SER A 2 -46.81 49.89 47.94
C SER A 2 -46.68 48.83 46.84
N THR A 3 -45.91 49.19 45.79
CA THR A 3 -45.32 48.31 44.81
C THR A 3 -43.98 47.79 45.31
N LYS A 4 -43.85 46.52 45.61
CA LYS A 4 -42.60 45.85 45.90
C LYS A 4 -41.87 45.51 44.61
N LEU A 5 -40.71 46.15 44.40
CA LEU A 5 -39.73 45.83 43.43
C LEU A 5 -39.17 44.45 43.70
N ILE A 6 -39.27 43.57 42.71
CA ILE A 6 -38.59 42.26 42.69
C ILE A 6 -37.22 42.45 42.05
N ASP A 7 -36.23 42.20 42.85
CA ASP A 7 -34.79 42.21 42.49
C ASP A 7 -34.49 41.11 41.46
N LYS A 8 -34.14 41.49 40.23
CA LYS A 8 -33.68 40.63 39.16
C LYS A 8 -32.15 40.73 39.10
N ASN A 9 -31.44 40.01 39.95
CA ASN A 9 -30.02 39.69 39.76
C ASN A 9 -29.75 38.27 40.21
N LYS A 10 -30.28 37.28 39.47
CA LYS A 10 -29.67 35.97 39.35
C LYS A 10 -28.75 35.98 38.17
N GLN A 11 -27.47 36.24 38.40
CA GLN A 11 -26.37 35.92 37.50
C GLN A 11 -26.49 34.44 37.14
N VAL A 12 -26.81 34.16 35.87
CA VAL A 12 -26.63 32.85 35.28
C VAL A 12 -25.13 32.60 35.29
N ASN A 13 -24.67 31.80 36.22
CA ASN A 13 -23.36 31.19 36.17
C ASN A 13 -23.30 30.39 34.83
N HIS A 14 -22.67 30.96 33.80
CA HIS A 14 -22.17 30.20 32.68
C HIS A 14 -21.25 29.14 33.31
N SER A 15 -21.74 27.90 33.36
CA SER A 15 -20.93 26.73 33.65
C SER A 15 -19.68 26.82 32.76
N LYS A 16 -18.51 26.79 33.37
CA LYS A 16 -17.22 26.59 32.69
C LYS A 16 -17.43 25.52 31.66
N GLU A 17 -17.28 25.86 30.39
CA GLU A 17 -17.26 24.89 29.30
C GLU A 17 -16.30 23.77 29.71
N ALA A 18 -16.78 22.54 29.61
CA ALA A 18 -15.98 21.39 29.98
C ALA A 18 -14.66 21.42 29.14
N THR A 19 -13.55 21.65 29.81
CA THR A 19 -12.20 21.77 29.21
C THR A 19 -11.68 20.48 28.62
N GLY A 20 -12.49 19.41 28.56
CA GLY A 20 -12.10 18.08 28.08
C GLY A 20 -13.26 17.20 27.65
N ILE A 21 -12.92 16.03 27.13
CA ILE A 21 -13.86 14.93 26.84
C ILE A 21 -13.96 14.09 28.09
N LEU A 22 -15.14 14.08 28.73
CA LEU A 22 -15.38 13.33 29.94
C LEU A 22 -16.03 11.98 29.64
N ILE A 23 -15.33 10.89 29.93
CA ILE A 23 -15.83 9.52 29.91
C ILE A 23 -16.20 9.16 31.34
N LYS A 24 -17.39 8.62 31.57
CA LYS A 24 -17.81 8.14 32.88
C LYS A 24 -18.43 6.76 32.82
N GLY A 25 -17.89 5.86 33.69
CA GLY A 25 -18.44 4.54 33.85
C GLY A 25 -18.25 3.60 32.67
N ALA A 26 -17.08 3.61 31.98
CA ALA A 26 -16.79 2.70 30.87
C ALA A 26 -16.54 1.27 31.38
N ARG A 27 -17.28 0.29 30.82
CA ARG A 27 -17.24 -1.13 31.18
C ARG A 27 -17.10 -2.05 29.99
N VAL A 28 -16.64 -1.53 28.86
CA VAL A 28 -16.42 -2.32 27.65
C VAL A 28 -15.27 -3.30 27.87
N HIS A 29 -15.49 -4.56 27.51
CA HIS A 29 -14.54 -5.68 27.67
C HIS A 29 -14.03 -5.80 29.13
N ASN A 30 -12.74 -5.54 29.36
CA ASN A 30 -12.12 -5.66 30.68
C ASN A 30 -12.12 -4.36 31.50
N LEU A 31 -12.73 -3.28 31.02
CA LEU A 31 -12.74 -1.99 31.72
C LEU A 31 -13.58 -2.08 33.03
N LYS A 32 -13.02 -1.64 34.13
CA LYS A 32 -13.63 -1.69 35.47
C LYS A 32 -14.27 -0.35 35.83
N ASN A 33 -15.38 0.01 35.20
CA ASN A 33 -16.13 1.24 35.48
C ASN A 33 -15.25 2.50 35.38
N VAL A 34 -14.42 2.59 34.35
CA VAL A 34 -13.41 3.64 34.16
C VAL A 34 -14.06 5.00 33.96
N SER A 35 -13.57 6.00 34.72
CA SER A 35 -13.93 7.41 34.55
C SER A 35 -12.67 8.22 34.36
N VAL A 36 -12.55 8.93 33.22
CA VAL A 36 -11.35 9.69 32.83
C VAL A 36 -11.72 10.94 32.06
N THR A 37 -10.92 11.99 32.18
CA THR A 37 -11.10 13.23 31.42
C THR A 37 -9.94 13.41 30.45
N ILE A 38 -10.23 13.38 29.13
CA ILE A 38 -9.26 13.60 28.07
C ILE A 38 -9.23 15.10 27.74
N PRO A 39 -8.11 15.81 27.96
CA PRO A 39 -8.01 17.24 27.68
C PRO A 39 -8.11 17.50 26.17
N ARG A 40 -8.83 18.57 25.75
CA ARG A 40 -8.95 18.96 24.34
C ARG A 40 -7.70 19.70 23.86
N ASN A 41 -7.50 19.64 22.53
CA ASN A 41 -6.40 20.32 21.84
C ASN A 41 -5.02 19.96 22.40
N LYS A 42 -4.86 18.70 22.76
CA LYS A 42 -3.64 18.13 23.32
C LYS A 42 -3.24 16.86 22.58
N LEU A 43 -1.95 16.50 22.68
CA LEU A 43 -1.43 15.18 22.32
C LEU A 43 -1.48 14.31 23.56
N ILE A 44 -2.34 13.30 23.52
CA ILE A 44 -2.60 12.39 24.64
C ILE A 44 -2.04 11.01 24.27
N VAL A 45 -1.24 10.42 25.13
CA VAL A 45 -0.77 9.04 24.97
C VAL A 45 -1.50 8.14 25.98
N VAL A 46 -2.15 7.11 25.47
CA VAL A 46 -2.74 6.03 26.27
C VAL A 46 -1.80 4.85 26.24
N THR A 47 -1.21 4.51 27.38
CA THR A 47 -0.18 3.47 27.51
C THR A 47 -0.57 2.43 28.58
N GLY A 48 0.30 1.45 28.84
CA GLY A 48 0.11 0.37 29.80
C GLY A 48 0.41 -1.01 29.20
N VAL A 49 0.45 -2.06 30.02
CA VAL A 49 0.78 -3.42 29.56
C VAL A 49 -0.16 -3.92 28.47
N SER A 50 0.29 -4.88 27.66
CA SER A 50 -0.57 -5.50 26.63
C SER A 50 -1.78 -6.15 27.30
N GLY A 51 -3.00 -5.91 26.73
CA GLY A 51 -4.25 -6.43 27.33
C GLY A 51 -4.78 -5.65 28.55
N SER A 52 -4.22 -4.47 28.89
CA SER A 52 -4.70 -3.65 30.02
C SER A 52 -5.98 -2.87 29.76
N GLY A 53 -6.53 -2.88 28.52
CA GLY A 53 -7.77 -2.18 28.17
C GLY A 53 -7.57 -0.87 27.40
N LYS A 54 -6.38 -0.59 26.87
CA LYS A 54 -6.09 0.63 26.08
C LYS A 54 -7.03 0.78 24.88
N SER A 55 -7.08 -0.23 24.01
CA SER A 55 -7.94 -0.21 22.81
C SER A 55 -9.42 -0.24 23.20
N SER A 56 -9.78 -0.93 24.31
CA SER A 56 -11.14 -0.94 24.85
C SER A 56 -11.61 0.46 25.24
N LEU A 57 -10.73 1.29 25.82
CA LEU A 57 -11.03 2.68 26.17
C LEU A 57 -11.07 3.60 24.93
N THR A 58 -10.08 3.46 24.03
CA THR A 58 -9.88 4.42 22.94
C THR A 58 -10.72 4.07 21.70
N ILE A 59 -10.67 2.81 21.25
CA ILE A 59 -11.37 2.35 20.03
C ILE A 59 -12.80 1.91 20.35
N ASP A 60 -12.95 0.93 21.26
CA ASP A 60 -14.25 0.28 21.50
C ASP A 60 -15.20 1.15 22.33
N THR A 61 -14.71 2.18 23.05
CA THR A 61 -15.53 3.11 23.82
C THR A 61 -15.58 4.49 23.17
N LEU A 62 -14.45 5.20 23.09
CA LEU A 62 -14.41 6.61 22.67
C LEU A 62 -14.72 6.78 21.18
N PHE A 63 -14.04 6.02 20.31
CA PHE A 63 -14.25 6.08 18.86
C PHE A 63 -15.62 5.51 18.47
N ALA A 64 -16.00 4.36 19.04
CA ALA A 64 -17.28 3.72 18.76
C ALA A 64 -18.46 4.64 19.07
N GLU A 65 -18.44 5.37 20.20
CA GLU A 65 -19.46 6.36 20.55
C GLU A 65 -19.43 7.56 19.61
N GLY A 66 -18.23 8.00 19.20
CA GLY A 66 -18.07 9.08 18.21
C GLY A 66 -18.69 8.72 16.86
N GLN A 67 -18.40 7.53 16.34
CA GLN A 67 -19.01 7.02 15.11
C GLN A 67 -20.53 6.86 15.24
N ARG A 68 -21.01 6.31 16.36
CA ARG A 68 -22.42 6.12 16.61
C ARG A 68 -23.18 7.46 16.56
N ARG A 69 -22.69 8.50 17.22
CA ARG A 69 -23.28 9.84 17.20
C ARG A 69 -23.24 10.48 15.81
N TYR A 70 -22.13 10.27 15.09
CA TYR A 70 -22.04 10.74 13.71
C TYR A 70 -23.08 10.05 12.83
N ALA A 71 -23.20 8.73 12.92
CA ALA A 71 -24.22 7.97 12.18
C ALA A 71 -25.65 8.42 12.52
N GLU A 72 -25.95 8.73 13.79
CA GLU A 72 -27.25 9.25 14.22
C GLU A 72 -27.56 10.64 13.64
N SER A 73 -26.54 11.44 13.33
CA SER A 73 -26.71 12.78 12.73
C SER A 73 -27.02 12.73 11.24
N LEU A 74 -26.84 11.58 10.58
CA LEU A 74 -27.11 11.42 9.15
C LEU A 74 -28.62 11.32 8.85
N SER A 75 -29.00 11.55 7.60
CA SER A 75 -30.38 11.42 7.14
C SER A 75 -30.93 10.00 7.35
N ALA A 76 -32.27 9.88 7.49
CA ALA A 76 -32.92 8.57 7.65
C ALA A 76 -32.59 7.60 6.51
N TYR A 77 -32.43 8.10 5.29
CA TYR A 77 -32.03 7.31 4.12
C TYR A 77 -30.59 6.78 4.27
N ALA A 78 -29.64 7.62 4.64
CA ALA A 78 -28.26 7.19 4.84
C ALA A 78 -28.14 6.17 5.98
N ARG A 79 -28.91 6.32 7.05
CA ARG A 79 -28.97 5.37 8.18
C ARG A 79 -29.48 3.97 7.82
N GLN A 80 -30.29 3.82 6.74
CA GLN A 80 -30.74 2.51 6.26
C GLN A 80 -29.59 1.66 5.70
N PHE A 81 -28.55 2.30 5.18
CA PHE A 81 -27.36 1.63 4.65
C PHE A 81 -26.26 1.44 5.70
N MET A 82 -26.38 2.09 6.86
CA MET A 82 -25.46 1.94 7.97
C MET A 82 -26.10 1.06 9.04
N GLN A 83 -25.35 0.05 9.48
CA GLN A 83 -25.82 -0.83 10.56
C GLN A 83 -26.10 -0.05 11.84
N ARG A 84 -27.02 -0.55 12.66
CA ARG A 84 -27.18 -0.11 14.04
C ARG A 84 -25.88 -0.41 14.79
N MET A 85 -25.08 0.61 15.02
CA MET A 85 -23.93 0.51 15.90
C MET A 85 -24.42 0.35 17.33
N ASN A 86 -23.95 -0.71 18.01
CA ASN A 86 -24.25 -0.91 19.41
C ASN A 86 -23.66 0.24 20.25
N LYS A 87 -24.43 0.72 21.19
CA LYS A 87 -23.92 1.69 22.16
C LYS A 87 -22.87 1.00 23.03
N PRO A 88 -21.64 1.54 23.17
CA PRO A 88 -20.68 0.98 24.12
C PRO A 88 -21.24 1.03 25.55
N ASP A 89 -20.85 0.06 26.37
CA ASP A 89 -21.22 0.03 27.78
C ASP A 89 -20.50 1.13 28.57
N VAL A 90 -21.15 2.30 28.63
CA VAL A 90 -20.66 3.50 29.28
C VAL A 90 -21.84 4.29 29.82
N ASP A 91 -21.71 4.89 31.01
CA ASP A 91 -22.77 5.71 31.58
C ASP A 91 -23.03 6.91 30.66
N TYR A 92 -22.01 7.70 30.36
CA TYR A 92 -22.07 8.78 29.37
C TYR A 92 -20.69 9.27 28.94
N ILE A 93 -20.62 9.87 27.75
CA ILE A 93 -19.47 10.63 27.24
C ILE A 93 -19.93 12.06 26.91
N LYS A 94 -19.31 13.07 27.53
CA LYS A 94 -19.59 14.50 27.28
C LYS A 94 -18.39 15.13 26.56
N GLY A 95 -18.68 16.15 25.74
CA GLY A 95 -17.63 16.94 25.08
C GLY A 95 -16.97 16.23 23.87
N LEU A 96 -17.58 15.18 23.32
CA LEU A 96 -17.02 14.43 22.19
C LEU A 96 -17.06 15.24 20.89
N CYS A 97 -15.92 15.31 20.21
CA CYS A 97 -15.78 15.90 18.87
C CYS A 97 -16.00 14.82 17.79
N PRO A 98 -16.16 15.20 16.50
CA PRO A 98 -16.11 14.23 15.41
C PRO A 98 -14.83 13.39 15.50
N ALA A 99 -14.98 12.06 15.54
CA ALA A 99 -13.88 11.14 15.79
C ALA A 99 -13.44 10.45 14.50
N ILE A 100 -12.12 10.42 14.29
CA ILE A 100 -11.44 9.77 13.17
C ILE A 100 -10.42 8.78 13.76
N ALA A 101 -10.58 7.48 13.48
CA ALA A 101 -9.57 6.50 13.84
C ALA A 101 -8.67 6.18 12.67
N ILE A 102 -7.38 6.01 12.96
CA ILE A 102 -6.34 5.61 12.01
C ILE A 102 -5.75 4.29 12.51
N GLU A 103 -6.27 3.19 11.96
CA GLU A 103 -5.90 1.82 12.34
C GLU A 103 -4.84 1.24 11.39
N GLN A 104 -4.18 0.17 11.83
CA GLN A 104 -3.15 -0.53 11.03
C GLN A 104 -3.73 -1.40 9.92
N LYS A 105 -5.00 -1.77 9.99
CA LYS A 105 -5.59 -2.69 9.01
C LYS A 105 -5.70 -2.01 7.64
N VAL A 106 -5.09 -2.63 6.63
CA VAL A 106 -5.24 -2.21 5.23
C VAL A 106 -6.66 -2.53 4.77
N ILE A 107 -7.53 -1.53 4.74
CA ILE A 107 -8.95 -1.68 4.40
C ILE A 107 -9.15 -1.93 2.89
N THR A 108 -8.17 -1.61 2.05
CA THR A 108 -8.34 -1.68 0.60
C THR A 108 -7.97 -3.04 0.02
N ARG A 109 -8.96 -3.88 -0.23
CA ARG A 109 -8.82 -5.11 -1.05
C ARG A 109 -8.77 -4.83 -2.55
N THR A 110 -8.94 -3.59 -2.99
CA THR A 110 -8.97 -3.21 -4.41
C THR A 110 -7.58 -3.28 -5.03
N PRO A 111 -7.34 -4.16 -6.01
CA PRO A 111 -6.03 -4.34 -6.62
C PRO A 111 -5.60 -3.13 -7.50
N ARG A 112 -6.46 -2.13 -7.67
CA ARG A 112 -6.18 -0.89 -8.39
C ARG A 112 -5.70 0.26 -7.48
N SER A 113 -5.92 0.18 -6.17
CA SER A 113 -5.50 1.24 -5.23
C SER A 113 -3.97 1.36 -5.18
N THR A 114 -3.48 2.58 -5.28
CA THR A 114 -2.06 2.94 -5.22
C THR A 114 -1.80 4.02 -4.17
N VAL A 115 -0.55 4.20 -3.77
CA VAL A 115 -0.13 5.30 -2.90
C VAL A 115 -0.63 6.64 -3.44
N GLY A 116 -0.46 6.90 -4.74
CA GLY A 116 -0.93 8.14 -5.36
C GLY A 116 -2.43 8.38 -5.24
N SER A 117 -3.26 7.32 -5.37
CA SER A 117 -4.71 7.45 -5.19
C SER A 117 -5.13 7.58 -3.72
N MET A 118 -4.43 6.92 -2.80
CA MET A 118 -4.71 7.01 -1.36
C MET A 118 -4.36 8.38 -0.77
N THR A 119 -3.32 9.03 -1.31
CA THR A 119 -2.86 10.36 -0.89
C THR A 119 -3.50 11.51 -1.66
N GLU A 120 -4.38 11.20 -2.61
CA GLU A 120 -5.04 12.14 -3.53
C GLU A 120 -4.05 12.90 -4.46
N ILE A 121 -2.75 12.65 -4.35
CA ILE A 121 -1.74 13.29 -5.23
C ILE A 121 -2.02 12.97 -6.69
N TYR A 122 -2.44 11.73 -6.98
CA TYR A 122 -2.75 11.31 -8.34
C TYR A 122 -3.90 12.10 -8.96
N ASP A 123 -4.91 12.49 -8.18
CA ASP A 123 -6.04 13.28 -8.67
C ASP A 123 -5.61 14.70 -9.04
N TYR A 124 -4.71 15.30 -8.26
CA TYR A 124 -4.09 16.60 -8.62
C TYR A 124 -3.15 16.48 -9.82
N LEU A 125 -2.40 15.38 -9.97
CA LEU A 125 -1.60 15.13 -11.17
C LEU A 125 -2.47 15.05 -12.41
N ARG A 126 -3.60 14.35 -12.36
CA ARG A 126 -4.57 14.29 -13.47
C ARG A 126 -5.05 15.68 -13.89
N LEU A 127 -5.35 16.52 -12.91
CA LEU A 127 -5.74 17.92 -13.17
C LEU A 127 -4.60 18.74 -13.77
N LEU A 128 -3.37 18.57 -13.28
CA LEU A 128 -2.20 19.24 -13.79
C LEU A 128 -1.94 18.89 -15.27
N PHE A 129 -1.96 17.60 -15.60
CA PHE A 129 -1.75 17.12 -16.96
C PHE A 129 -2.90 17.51 -17.92
N ALA A 130 -4.12 17.61 -17.42
CA ALA A 130 -5.25 18.07 -18.23
C ALA A 130 -5.23 19.59 -18.47
N ARG A 131 -4.59 20.40 -17.61
CA ARG A 131 -4.64 21.86 -17.69
C ARG A 131 -3.36 22.48 -18.25
N ALA A 132 -2.19 21.91 -17.93
CA ALA A 132 -0.88 22.41 -18.32
C ALA A 132 -0.05 21.39 -19.10
N GLY A 133 -0.63 20.23 -19.44
CA GLY A 133 0.03 19.19 -20.22
C GLY A 133 0.07 19.52 -21.72
N LYS A 134 1.21 19.23 -22.36
CA LYS A 134 1.40 19.38 -23.80
C LYS A 134 1.46 18.02 -24.45
N THR A 135 0.61 17.79 -25.45
CA THR A 135 0.63 16.58 -26.26
C THR A 135 1.81 16.62 -27.22
N ILE A 136 2.66 15.61 -27.17
CA ILE A 136 3.85 15.50 -28.03
C ILE A 136 3.68 14.32 -28.98
N SER A 137 3.83 14.59 -30.27
CA SER A 137 3.78 13.53 -31.29
C SER A 137 4.91 12.51 -31.07
N PRO A 138 4.62 11.20 -31.02
CA PRO A 138 5.62 10.15 -30.86
C PRO A 138 6.53 10.00 -32.12
N ILE A 139 6.12 10.55 -33.27
CA ILE A 139 6.87 10.46 -34.54
C ILE A 139 7.84 11.62 -34.68
N SER A 140 7.34 12.86 -34.63
CA SER A 140 8.16 14.06 -34.88
C SER A 140 8.75 14.65 -33.61
N GLY A 141 8.25 14.26 -32.43
CA GLY A 141 8.63 14.88 -31.15
C GLY A 141 8.14 16.32 -30.96
N LYS A 142 7.32 16.83 -31.90
CA LYS A 142 6.77 18.21 -31.85
C LYS A 142 5.49 18.25 -31.01
N GLU A 143 5.21 19.41 -30.43
CA GLU A 143 3.96 19.69 -29.74
C GLU A 143 2.79 19.69 -30.73
N VAL A 144 1.75 18.93 -30.41
CA VAL A 144 0.49 18.91 -31.15
C VAL A 144 -0.37 20.06 -30.64
N LYS A 145 -0.72 20.95 -31.52
CA LYS A 145 -1.57 22.12 -31.24
C LYS A 145 -2.80 22.08 -32.08
N LYS A 146 -3.85 22.64 -31.55
CA LYS A 146 -5.08 22.94 -32.22
C LYS A 146 -5.15 24.45 -32.37
N ASP A 147 -5.22 24.91 -33.60
CA ASP A 147 -5.39 26.34 -33.86
C ASP A 147 -6.86 26.73 -33.61
N ASP A 148 -7.06 27.81 -32.93
CA ASP A 148 -8.40 28.40 -32.76
C ASP A 148 -8.61 29.60 -33.70
N VAL A 149 -9.83 30.11 -33.69
CA VAL A 149 -10.17 31.29 -34.47
C VAL A 149 -9.31 32.48 -34.09
N THR A 150 -8.96 32.62 -32.82
CA THR A 150 -8.15 33.70 -32.28
C THR A 150 -6.71 33.67 -32.85
N ASP A 151 -6.16 32.46 -33.01
CA ASP A 151 -4.81 32.28 -33.58
C ASP A 151 -4.74 32.79 -35.03
N VAL A 152 -5.76 32.47 -35.84
CA VAL A 152 -5.85 32.94 -37.21
C VAL A 152 -6.07 34.43 -37.29
N VAL A 153 -6.98 34.97 -36.44
CA VAL A 153 -7.17 36.44 -36.35
C VAL A 153 -5.90 37.16 -35.94
N ASN A 154 -5.18 36.67 -34.95
CA ASN A 154 -3.90 37.22 -34.52
C ASN A 154 -2.84 37.16 -35.63
N ALA A 155 -2.82 36.04 -36.39
CA ALA A 155 -1.92 35.92 -37.53
C ALA A 155 -2.21 36.99 -38.59
N VAL A 156 -3.49 37.31 -38.84
CA VAL A 156 -3.89 38.37 -39.78
C VAL A 156 -3.57 39.76 -39.27
N THR A 157 -3.84 40.03 -37.97
CA THR A 157 -3.61 41.35 -37.36
C THR A 157 -2.13 41.69 -37.20
N ASN A 158 -1.26 40.71 -37.13
CA ASN A 158 0.21 40.89 -37.02
C ASN A 158 0.92 41.04 -38.39
N LEU A 159 0.18 41.06 -39.51
CA LEU A 159 0.75 41.29 -40.84
C LEU A 159 1.07 42.78 -41.03
N THR A 160 1.94 43.03 -42.03
CA THR A 160 2.29 44.38 -42.43
C THR A 160 1.12 45.07 -43.11
N ALA A 161 0.85 46.30 -42.74
CA ALA A 161 -0.21 47.09 -43.39
C ALA A 161 -0.01 47.16 -44.91
N GLY A 162 -1.05 46.78 -45.68
CA GLY A 162 -0.99 46.68 -47.15
C GLY A 162 -0.89 45.25 -47.69
N ASP A 163 -0.54 44.28 -46.86
CA ASP A 163 -0.49 42.88 -47.29
C ASP A 163 -1.87 42.38 -47.71
N LYS A 164 -1.94 41.72 -48.88
CA LYS A 164 -3.16 41.10 -49.41
C LYS A 164 -3.27 39.69 -48.89
N VAL A 165 -4.37 39.40 -48.22
CA VAL A 165 -4.59 38.07 -47.60
C VAL A 165 -5.82 37.41 -48.18
N LEU A 166 -5.66 36.14 -48.58
CA LEU A 166 -6.77 35.28 -49.00
C LEU A 166 -6.97 34.20 -47.94
N LEU A 167 -8.20 34.11 -47.39
CA LEU A 167 -8.62 33.02 -46.54
C LEU A 167 -9.17 31.89 -47.38
N LEU A 168 -8.45 30.76 -47.36
CA LEU A 168 -8.65 29.65 -48.26
C LEU A 168 -8.94 28.36 -47.49
N VAL A 169 -9.79 27.51 -48.05
CA VAL A 169 -9.98 26.13 -47.54
C VAL A 169 -9.78 25.12 -48.68
N PRO A 170 -9.33 23.90 -48.41
CA PRO A 170 -9.15 22.88 -49.46
C PRO A 170 -10.47 22.59 -50.15
N PHE A 171 -10.47 22.53 -51.48
CA PHE A 171 -11.62 22.08 -52.21
C PHE A 171 -11.73 20.56 -52.09
N LYS A 172 -12.79 20.05 -51.48
CA LYS A 172 -13.03 18.61 -51.29
C LYS A 172 -14.20 18.15 -52.14
N LEU A 173 -14.04 17.01 -52.79
CA LEU A 173 -15.09 16.34 -53.51
C LEU A 173 -15.69 15.26 -52.60
N HIS A 174 -16.95 15.46 -52.17
CA HIS A 174 -17.62 14.48 -51.31
C HIS A 174 -18.02 13.22 -52.06
N ALA A 175 -18.01 12.07 -51.36
CA ALA A 175 -18.31 10.79 -51.95
C ALA A 175 -19.68 10.79 -52.67
N LYS A 176 -19.72 10.27 -53.92
CA LYS A 176 -20.88 10.21 -54.84
C LYS A 176 -21.26 11.51 -55.53
N ARG A 177 -20.48 12.60 -55.42
CA ARG A 177 -20.77 13.85 -56.16
C ARG A 177 -19.71 14.09 -57.23
N ASN A 178 -20.13 14.67 -58.36
CA ASN A 178 -19.21 15.16 -59.35
C ASN A 178 -18.82 16.61 -59.07
N VAL A 179 -17.78 17.10 -59.77
CA VAL A 179 -17.26 18.44 -59.55
C VAL A 179 -18.31 19.53 -59.85
N GLN A 180 -19.17 19.36 -60.85
CA GLN A 180 -20.24 20.29 -61.18
C GLN A 180 -21.28 20.38 -60.08
N GLU A 181 -21.67 19.26 -59.51
CA GLU A 181 -22.64 19.21 -58.39
C GLU A 181 -22.08 19.93 -57.16
N GLU A 182 -20.79 19.69 -56.82
CA GLU A 182 -20.13 20.32 -55.67
C GLU A 182 -19.99 21.83 -55.88
N LEU A 183 -19.64 22.31 -57.07
CA LEU A 183 -19.60 23.73 -57.43
C LEU A 183 -20.97 24.41 -57.30
N ASN A 184 -22.05 23.74 -57.75
CA ASN A 184 -23.40 24.26 -57.59
C ASN A 184 -23.83 24.39 -56.12
N ILE A 185 -23.46 23.43 -55.29
CA ILE A 185 -23.71 23.48 -53.85
C ILE A 185 -22.96 24.63 -53.18
N LEU A 186 -21.70 24.88 -53.59
CA LEU A 186 -20.91 25.98 -53.06
C LEU A 186 -21.53 27.35 -53.43
N LEU A 187 -22.08 27.48 -54.69
CA LEU A 187 -22.84 28.68 -55.06
C LEU A 187 -24.11 28.86 -54.26
N GLN A 188 -24.83 27.79 -53.98
CA GLN A 188 -26.03 27.85 -53.11
C GLN A 188 -25.71 28.27 -51.70
N LYS A 189 -24.52 27.90 -51.20
CA LYS A 189 -23.99 28.32 -49.90
C LYS A 189 -23.47 29.77 -49.89
N GLY A 190 -23.40 30.45 -51.05
CA GLY A 190 -22.97 31.83 -51.17
C GLY A 190 -21.48 32.04 -51.55
N PHE A 191 -20.76 30.95 -51.83
CA PHE A 191 -19.39 31.04 -52.26
C PHE A 191 -19.31 31.22 -53.80
N SER A 192 -18.60 32.24 -54.25
CA SER A 192 -18.57 32.58 -55.65
C SER A 192 -17.20 32.38 -56.33
N ARG A 193 -16.16 31.97 -55.58
CA ARG A 193 -14.80 31.95 -56.12
C ARG A 193 -13.97 30.79 -55.62
N LEU A 194 -13.16 30.23 -56.50
CA LEU A 194 -12.07 29.28 -56.20
C LEU A 194 -10.71 29.93 -56.40
N TYR A 195 -9.72 29.43 -55.70
CA TYR A 195 -8.31 29.78 -55.91
C TYR A 195 -7.60 28.56 -56.52
N MET A 196 -7.12 28.73 -57.75
CA MET A 196 -6.49 27.67 -58.53
C MET A 196 -5.28 28.23 -59.26
N ASN A 197 -4.17 27.47 -59.28
CA ASN A 197 -2.94 27.89 -60.02
C ASN A 197 -2.49 29.34 -59.76
N LYS A 198 -2.63 29.83 -58.51
CA LYS A 198 -2.36 31.18 -58.07
C LYS A 198 -3.28 32.28 -58.60
N GLU A 199 -4.40 31.88 -59.21
CA GLU A 199 -5.42 32.80 -59.72
C GLU A 199 -6.78 32.58 -59.05
N VAL A 200 -7.54 33.65 -58.87
CA VAL A 200 -8.92 33.60 -58.35
C VAL A 200 -9.87 33.48 -59.52
N VAL A 201 -10.60 32.39 -59.60
CA VAL A 201 -11.55 32.09 -60.69
C VAL A 201 -12.99 32.09 -60.12
N ARG A 202 -13.96 32.61 -60.88
CA ARG A 202 -15.37 32.58 -60.49
C ARG A 202 -15.95 31.18 -60.77
N ILE A 203 -16.75 30.70 -59.82
CA ILE A 203 -17.40 29.37 -59.92
C ILE A 203 -18.42 29.38 -61.10
N GLU A 204 -19.10 30.48 -61.33
CA GLU A 204 -20.04 30.68 -62.46
C GLU A 204 -19.38 30.46 -63.82
N ASP A 205 -18.18 31.13 -64.02
CA ASP A 205 -17.40 30.98 -65.29
C ASP A 205 -16.95 29.52 -65.52
N LEU A 206 -16.70 28.77 -64.48
CA LEU A 206 -16.35 27.35 -64.56
C LEU A 206 -17.55 26.46 -64.95
N LEU A 207 -18.73 26.79 -64.44
CA LEU A 207 -19.98 26.07 -64.73
C LEU A 207 -20.48 26.33 -66.16
N GLU A 208 -20.29 27.56 -66.67
CA GLU A 208 -20.65 27.91 -68.08
C GLU A 208 -19.72 27.27 -69.12
N SER A 209 -18.50 26.92 -68.74
CA SER A 209 -17.54 26.28 -69.64
C SER A 209 -17.05 24.92 -69.09
N PRO A 210 -17.87 23.86 -69.12
CA PRO A 210 -17.55 22.54 -68.52
C PRO A 210 -16.28 21.90 -69.05
N LYS A 211 -15.87 22.22 -70.28
CA LYS A 211 -14.58 21.74 -70.89
C LYS A 211 -13.33 22.36 -70.20
N LYS A 212 -13.46 23.49 -69.48
CA LYS A 212 -12.39 24.13 -68.69
C LYS A 212 -12.28 23.58 -67.28
N ILE A 213 -13.22 22.79 -66.84
CA ILE A 213 -13.22 22.17 -65.52
C ILE A 213 -12.21 21.01 -65.54
N ASN A 214 -10.92 21.32 -65.54
CA ASN A 214 -9.87 20.33 -65.45
C ASN A 214 -9.29 20.31 -64.02
N ILE A 215 -10.17 20.09 -63.03
CA ILE A 215 -9.75 19.90 -61.61
C ILE A 215 -9.26 18.44 -61.50
N LYS A 216 -8.14 18.12 -62.17
CA LYS A 216 -7.47 16.82 -62.03
C LYS A 216 -6.75 16.66 -60.70
N ASN A 217 -6.40 17.78 -60.05
CA ASN A 217 -5.69 17.78 -58.81
C ASN A 217 -6.44 18.64 -57.75
N THR A 218 -7.29 18.00 -56.98
CA THR A 218 -8.04 18.66 -55.89
C THR A 218 -7.10 19.25 -54.80
N ALA A 219 -5.87 18.72 -54.69
CA ALA A 219 -4.89 19.17 -53.68
C ALA A 219 -4.34 20.59 -53.95
N SER A 220 -4.45 21.09 -55.20
CA SER A 220 -4.01 22.46 -55.56
C SER A 220 -5.17 23.45 -55.77
N THR A 221 -6.41 23.04 -55.48
CA THR A 221 -7.62 23.85 -55.64
C THR A 221 -8.17 24.19 -54.24
N PHE A 222 -8.46 25.46 -54.03
CA PHE A 222 -8.98 25.96 -52.77
C PHE A 222 -10.27 26.75 -53.00
N LEU A 223 -11.19 26.68 -52.06
CA LEU A 223 -12.33 27.58 -51.95
C LEU A 223 -11.88 28.88 -51.32
N LEU A 224 -12.18 30.00 -51.95
CA LEU A 224 -11.91 31.34 -51.37
C LEU A 224 -13.09 31.74 -50.49
N VAL A 225 -12.82 31.80 -49.15
CA VAL A 225 -13.81 32.16 -48.15
C VAL A 225 -13.87 33.70 -48.01
N ASP A 226 -12.72 34.36 -47.81
CA ASP A 226 -12.67 35.80 -47.63
C ASP A 226 -11.38 36.42 -48.25
N ARG A 227 -11.39 37.73 -48.50
CA ARG A 227 -10.28 38.51 -48.96
C ARG A 227 -10.11 39.75 -48.08
N LEU A 228 -8.91 39.92 -47.57
CA LEU A 228 -8.55 40.96 -46.61
C LEU A 228 -7.34 41.71 -47.12
N VAL A 229 -7.23 42.97 -46.74
CA VAL A 229 -5.99 43.73 -46.80
C VAL A 229 -5.58 44.07 -45.37
N ALA A 230 -4.39 43.70 -44.99
CA ALA A 230 -3.88 43.97 -43.67
C ALA A 230 -3.81 45.45 -43.37
N LYS A 231 -4.36 45.87 -42.30
CA LYS A 231 -4.35 47.24 -41.78
C LYS A 231 -4.53 47.20 -40.22
N GLU A 232 -4.55 48.30 -39.59
CA GLU A 232 -4.96 48.39 -38.21
C GLU A 232 -6.49 48.12 -38.14
N PHE A 233 -6.91 46.97 -37.57
CA PHE A 233 -8.30 46.51 -37.51
C PHE A 233 -8.95 46.95 -36.18
N ASP A 234 -10.15 47.52 -36.28
CA ASP A 234 -11.01 47.78 -35.14
C ASP A 234 -11.69 46.49 -34.63
N GLU A 235 -12.41 46.57 -33.53
CA GLU A 235 -13.02 45.37 -32.92
C GLU A 235 -14.11 44.74 -33.80
N ASP A 236 -14.90 45.55 -34.51
CA ASP A 236 -15.96 45.06 -35.43
C ASP A 236 -15.32 44.31 -36.63
N GLU A 237 -14.23 44.83 -37.15
CA GLU A 237 -13.49 44.16 -38.21
C GLU A 237 -12.84 42.84 -37.75
N LYS A 238 -12.30 42.79 -36.51
CA LYS A 238 -11.80 41.55 -35.93
C LYS A 238 -12.91 40.54 -35.76
N HIS A 239 -14.12 40.95 -35.36
CA HIS A 239 -15.28 40.07 -35.28
C HIS A 239 -15.67 39.54 -36.66
N ARG A 240 -15.67 40.38 -37.71
CA ARG A 240 -15.92 39.98 -39.11
C ARG A 240 -14.89 38.91 -39.59
N ILE A 241 -13.60 39.13 -39.26
CA ILE A 241 -12.54 38.18 -39.59
C ILE A 241 -12.77 36.87 -38.84
N ALA A 242 -13.14 36.91 -37.58
CA ALA A 242 -13.42 35.72 -36.77
C ALA A 242 -14.58 34.92 -37.35
N ASP A 243 -15.66 35.56 -37.83
CA ASP A 243 -16.79 34.91 -38.49
C ASP A 243 -16.36 34.23 -39.81
N SER A 244 -15.50 34.94 -40.62
CA SER A 244 -14.94 34.36 -41.84
C SER A 244 -14.06 33.16 -41.54
N VAL A 245 -13.25 33.17 -40.45
CA VAL A 245 -12.42 32.06 -40.01
C VAL A 245 -13.23 30.88 -39.52
N ASN A 246 -14.32 31.17 -38.76
CA ASN A 246 -15.27 30.13 -38.33
C ASN A 246 -15.86 29.41 -39.55
N THR A 247 -16.31 30.19 -40.56
CA THR A 247 -16.81 29.65 -41.80
C THR A 247 -15.76 28.83 -42.53
N ALA A 248 -14.50 29.29 -42.55
CA ALA A 248 -13.40 28.57 -43.18
C ALA A 248 -13.11 27.23 -42.49
N PHE A 249 -13.07 27.18 -41.14
CA PHE A 249 -12.89 25.92 -40.44
C PHE A 249 -14.07 24.97 -40.64
N TYR A 250 -15.31 25.49 -40.72
CA TYR A 250 -16.48 24.65 -40.98
C TYR A 250 -16.44 24.04 -42.38
N GLU A 251 -16.22 24.83 -43.43
CA GLU A 251 -16.23 24.36 -44.82
C GLU A 251 -14.96 23.57 -45.16
N GLY A 252 -13.79 23.86 -44.51
CA GLY A 252 -12.55 23.16 -44.64
C GLY A 252 -12.44 21.87 -43.81
N GLU A 253 -13.53 21.51 -43.07
CA GLU A 253 -13.52 20.37 -42.14
C GLU A 253 -12.35 20.45 -41.17
N GLY A 254 -12.11 21.62 -40.63
CA GLY A 254 -11.08 21.91 -39.65
C GLY A 254 -9.76 22.41 -40.21
N GLU A 255 -9.62 22.60 -41.54
CA GLU A 255 -8.42 23.13 -42.14
C GLU A 255 -8.68 24.50 -42.80
N ALA A 256 -7.78 25.45 -42.56
CA ALA A 256 -7.82 26.76 -43.17
C ALA A 256 -6.40 27.19 -43.59
N TYR A 257 -6.32 28.02 -44.62
CA TYR A 257 -5.05 28.53 -45.12
C TYR A 257 -5.15 30.04 -45.29
N LEU A 258 -4.12 30.75 -44.88
CA LEU A 258 -3.91 32.15 -45.23
C LEU A 258 -2.83 32.25 -46.32
N GLU A 259 -3.20 32.74 -47.52
CA GLU A 259 -2.28 33.08 -48.59
C GLU A 259 -2.00 34.54 -48.53
N ILE A 260 -0.71 34.94 -48.36
CA ILE A 260 -0.29 36.31 -48.18
C ILE A 260 0.52 36.71 -49.42
N ASN A 261 0.05 37.76 -50.11
CA ASN A 261 0.72 38.35 -51.30
C ASN A 261 1.00 37.34 -52.43
N ALA A 262 0.27 36.18 -52.49
CA ALA A 262 0.47 35.07 -53.43
C ALA A 262 1.88 34.41 -53.31
N ASP A 263 2.61 34.65 -52.22
CA ASP A 263 3.96 34.15 -51.97
C ASP A 263 4.05 33.24 -50.76
N LYS A 264 3.49 33.67 -49.62
CA LYS A 264 3.56 32.93 -48.37
C LYS A 264 2.20 32.33 -48.04
N LYS A 265 2.21 31.00 -47.73
CA LYS A 265 1.02 30.27 -47.28
C LYS A 265 1.19 29.79 -45.87
N LEU A 266 0.28 30.18 -44.97
CA LEU A 266 0.18 29.67 -43.61
C LEU A 266 -0.94 28.64 -43.53
N HIS A 267 -0.72 27.53 -42.87
CA HIS A 267 -1.71 26.48 -42.66
C HIS A 267 -2.16 26.50 -41.17
N PHE A 268 -3.44 26.43 -40.95
CA PHE A 268 -4.09 26.31 -39.64
C PHE A 268 -5.01 25.11 -39.62
N SER A 269 -5.03 24.41 -38.48
CA SER A 269 -5.92 23.27 -38.27
C SER A 269 -6.56 23.31 -36.90
N ASN A 270 -7.89 23.23 -36.83
CA ASN A 270 -8.59 23.09 -35.57
C ASN A 270 -8.73 21.62 -35.15
N LYS A 271 -8.13 20.70 -35.88
CA LYS A 271 -8.03 19.27 -35.54
C LYS A 271 -6.84 19.04 -34.62
N PHE A 272 -7.04 18.20 -33.63
CA PHE A 272 -5.96 17.80 -32.74
C PHE A 272 -5.21 16.61 -33.34
N GLU A 273 -4.46 16.88 -34.43
CA GLU A 273 -3.75 15.86 -35.22
C GLU A 273 -2.34 16.33 -35.62
N ALA A 274 -1.41 15.40 -35.67
CA ALA A 274 -0.06 15.62 -36.19
C ALA A 274 0.50 14.31 -36.76
N ASP A 275 1.36 14.39 -37.79
CA ASP A 275 2.04 13.25 -38.40
C ASP A 275 1.09 12.12 -38.84
N GLY A 276 -0.16 12.44 -39.21
CA GLY A 276 -1.20 11.48 -39.60
C GLY A 276 -1.85 10.71 -38.43
N ILE A 277 -1.60 11.16 -37.18
CA ILE A 277 -2.23 10.60 -35.97
C ILE A 277 -3.20 11.62 -35.42
N VAL A 278 -4.43 11.18 -35.14
CA VAL A 278 -5.42 11.94 -34.36
C VAL A 278 -5.17 11.67 -32.89
N PHE A 279 -5.03 12.74 -32.12
CA PHE A 279 -4.76 12.67 -30.68
C PHE A 279 -6.03 12.95 -29.88
N GLU A 280 -6.08 12.42 -28.67
CA GLU A 280 -7.13 12.73 -27.69
C GLU A 280 -6.80 14.04 -26.96
N GLU A 281 -7.80 14.90 -26.78
CA GLU A 281 -7.64 16.11 -26.00
C GLU A 281 -7.36 15.77 -24.52
N PRO A 282 -6.39 16.45 -23.87
CA PRO A 282 -6.02 16.16 -22.49
C PRO A 282 -7.13 16.61 -21.53
N VAL A 283 -8.01 15.67 -21.17
CA VAL A 283 -9.06 15.83 -20.15
C VAL A 283 -8.73 14.99 -18.91
N PRO A 284 -9.21 15.34 -17.69
CA PRO A 284 -8.87 14.60 -16.47
C PRO A 284 -9.19 13.09 -16.53
N ASN A 285 -10.20 12.69 -17.27
CA ASN A 285 -10.59 11.29 -17.43
C ASN A 285 -9.62 10.48 -18.31
N LEU A 286 -8.89 11.13 -19.21
CA LEU A 286 -7.84 10.49 -20.01
C LEU A 286 -6.70 9.95 -19.15
N PHE A 287 -6.44 10.57 -18.00
CA PHE A 287 -5.41 10.19 -17.04
C PHE A 287 -5.93 9.32 -15.90
N SER A 288 -7.17 8.81 -15.98
CA SER A 288 -7.75 7.95 -14.95
C SER A 288 -7.66 6.48 -15.33
N PHE A 289 -6.81 5.71 -14.63
CA PHE A 289 -6.74 4.27 -14.83
C PHE A 289 -7.93 3.49 -14.23
N ASN A 290 -8.80 4.16 -13.45
CA ASN A 290 -10.05 3.58 -12.93
C ASN A 290 -11.24 3.82 -13.87
N ASN A 291 -11.05 4.60 -14.94
CA ASN A 291 -12.05 4.90 -15.95
C ASN A 291 -11.69 4.17 -17.26
N PRO A 292 -12.61 3.46 -17.92
CA PRO A 292 -12.34 2.79 -19.21
C PRO A 292 -11.77 3.71 -20.28
N TYR A 293 -12.10 5.00 -20.27
CA TYR A 293 -11.57 5.99 -21.21
C TYR A 293 -10.07 6.24 -21.05
N GLY A 294 -9.52 6.20 -19.82
CA GLY A 294 -8.10 6.45 -19.55
C GLY A 294 -7.29 5.18 -19.32
N ALA A 295 -7.94 4.08 -18.94
CA ALA A 295 -7.27 2.83 -18.65
C ALA A 295 -6.63 2.20 -19.87
N CYS A 296 -5.50 1.51 -19.67
CA CYS A 296 -4.91 0.69 -20.72
C CYS A 296 -5.89 -0.41 -21.16
N PRO A 297 -6.21 -0.53 -22.45
CA PRO A 297 -7.21 -1.49 -22.92
C PRO A 297 -6.79 -2.97 -22.73
N VAL A 298 -5.50 -3.24 -22.55
CA VAL A 298 -4.97 -4.61 -22.38
C VAL A 298 -5.03 -5.08 -20.93
N CYS A 299 -4.66 -4.22 -19.97
CA CYS A 299 -4.66 -4.58 -18.56
C CYS A 299 -5.76 -3.89 -17.74
N GLU A 300 -6.64 -3.13 -18.39
CA GLU A 300 -7.78 -2.45 -17.75
C GLU A 300 -7.40 -1.63 -16.48
N GLY A 301 -6.21 -1.05 -16.46
CA GLY A 301 -5.70 -0.29 -15.32
C GLY A 301 -5.06 -1.11 -14.20
N PHE A 302 -4.91 -2.42 -14.35
CA PHE A 302 -4.29 -3.28 -13.32
C PHE A 302 -2.76 -3.29 -13.34
N SER A 303 -2.11 -2.72 -14.36
CA SER A 303 -0.66 -2.77 -14.64
C SER A 303 -0.11 -4.14 -14.98
N GLN A 304 -0.80 -5.21 -14.65
CA GLN A 304 -0.39 -6.60 -14.83
C GLN A 304 -1.40 -7.36 -15.67
N ILE A 305 -0.92 -8.37 -16.38
CA ILE A 305 -1.72 -9.32 -17.16
C ILE A 305 -1.32 -10.74 -16.78
N LEU A 306 -2.19 -11.69 -17.03
CA LEU A 306 -1.84 -13.09 -16.93
C LEU A 306 -1.04 -13.47 -18.17
N GLY A 307 0.27 -13.45 -18.06
CA GLY A 307 1.21 -13.72 -19.15
C GLY A 307 2.21 -14.82 -18.81
N ILE A 308 3.16 -15.01 -19.68
CA ILE A 308 4.30 -15.90 -19.46
C ILE A 308 5.26 -15.23 -18.49
N ASP A 309 5.49 -15.85 -17.33
CA ASP A 309 6.30 -15.28 -16.27
C ASP A 309 7.79 -15.60 -16.47
N PRO A 310 8.64 -14.58 -16.75
CA PRO A 310 10.06 -14.77 -16.95
C PRO A 310 10.77 -15.46 -15.78
N ASP A 311 10.29 -15.23 -14.56
CA ASP A 311 10.90 -15.78 -13.36
C ASP A 311 10.54 -17.25 -13.13
N LEU A 312 9.39 -17.69 -13.59
CA LEU A 312 9.04 -19.11 -13.63
C LEU A 312 9.82 -19.85 -14.71
N ILE A 313 10.15 -19.18 -15.81
CA ILE A 313 10.92 -19.77 -16.91
C ILE A 313 12.40 -19.88 -16.54
N ILE A 314 12.97 -18.85 -15.92
CA ILE A 314 14.36 -18.79 -15.49
C ILE A 314 14.40 -18.62 -13.97
N PRO A 315 14.10 -19.69 -13.21
CA PRO A 315 13.97 -19.61 -11.75
C PRO A 315 15.32 -19.42 -11.05
N ASN A 316 16.40 -19.77 -11.70
CA ASN A 316 17.75 -19.55 -11.18
C ASN A 316 18.62 -18.85 -12.22
N LYS A 317 18.78 -17.53 -12.05
CA LYS A 317 19.55 -16.68 -12.95
C LYS A 317 21.08 -16.84 -12.77
N SER A 318 21.53 -17.53 -11.74
CA SER A 318 22.96 -17.86 -11.56
C SER A 318 23.42 -19.01 -12.44
N LEU A 319 22.50 -19.76 -13.04
CA LEU A 319 22.81 -20.79 -14.02
C LEU A 319 22.95 -20.18 -15.41
N SER A 320 23.75 -20.84 -16.24
CA SER A 320 23.87 -20.55 -17.66
C SER A 320 22.84 -21.34 -18.48
N VAL A 321 22.67 -20.98 -19.76
CA VAL A 321 21.83 -21.73 -20.68
C VAL A 321 22.28 -23.19 -20.77
N TYR A 322 23.61 -23.42 -20.82
CA TYR A 322 24.19 -24.76 -20.87
C TYR A 322 23.86 -25.59 -19.63
N GLU A 323 23.91 -25.01 -18.43
CA GLU A 323 23.56 -25.65 -17.15
C GLU A 323 22.05 -25.86 -16.96
N GLY A 324 21.23 -25.38 -17.87
CA GLY A 324 19.78 -25.60 -17.84
C GLY A 324 19.02 -24.55 -17.04
N ALA A 325 19.42 -23.28 -17.13
CA ALA A 325 18.72 -22.13 -16.53
C ALA A 325 17.24 -22.05 -16.95
N ILE A 326 16.91 -22.47 -18.19
CA ILE A 326 15.57 -22.38 -18.76
C ILE A 326 14.78 -23.62 -18.36
N ALA A 327 13.89 -23.45 -17.39
CA ALA A 327 13.12 -24.54 -16.80
C ALA A 327 12.24 -25.32 -17.81
N PRO A 328 11.54 -24.71 -18.76
CA PRO A 328 10.73 -25.44 -19.75
C PRO A 328 11.55 -26.23 -20.76
N TRP A 329 12.85 -25.97 -20.95
CA TRP A 329 13.72 -26.69 -21.88
C TRP A 329 14.36 -27.92 -21.24
N LYS A 330 13.57 -28.74 -20.53
CA LYS A 330 14.02 -29.96 -19.84
C LYS A 330 13.29 -31.20 -20.40
N GLY A 331 13.90 -32.35 -20.20
CA GLY A 331 13.37 -33.64 -20.69
C GLY A 331 13.70 -33.91 -22.15
N GLU A 332 13.42 -35.14 -22.64
CA GLU A 332 13.85 -35.61 -23.95
C GLU A 332 13.31 -34.77 -25.12
N LYS A 333 12.01 -34.45 -25.12
CA LYS A 333 11.39 -33.70 -26.22
C LYS A 333 11.65 -32.19 -26.14
N LEU A 334 11.46 -31.59 -24.97
CA LEU A 334 11.58 -30.15 -24.82
C LEU A 334 13.06 -29.71 -24.66
N GLY A 335 13.95 -30.59 -24.22
CA GLY A 335 15.39 -30.35 -24.17
C GLY A 335 16.04 -30.12 -25.54
N LEU A 336 15.41 -30.58 -26.66
CA LEU A 336 15.86 -30.33 -28.02
C LEU A 336 15.91 -28.82 -28.33
N TRP A 337 15.08 -27.99 -27.71
CA TRP A 337 15.14 -26.54 -27.86
C TRP A 337 16.45 -25.98 -27.29
N LYS A 338 16.88 -26.42 -26.12
CA LYS A 338 18.20 -26.09 -25.55
C LYS A 338 19.32 -26.49 -26.47
N GLU A 339 19.29 -27.72 -26.99
CA GLU A 339 20.35 -28.24 -27.86
C GLU A 339 20.45 -27.46 -29.17
N ARG A 340 19.30 -27.13 -29.80
CA ARG A 340 19.26 -26.31 -31.02
C ARG A 340 19.86 -24.93 -30.75
N PHE A 341 19.45 -24.28 -29.67
CA PHE A 341 19.96 -22.96 -29.29
C PHE A 341 21.47 -22.99 -29.00
N VAL A 342 21.96 -23.95 -28.23
CA VAL A 342 23.37 -24.11 -27.90
C VAL A 342 24.22 -24.39 -29.17
N LYS A 343 23.74 -25.24 -30.08
CA LYS A 343 24.42 -25.52 -31.36
C LYS A 343 24.51 -24.27 -32.23
N ALA A 344 23.43 -23.46 -32.26
CA ALA A 344 23.39 -22.25 -33.07
C ALA A 344 24.16 -21.07 -32.44
N ALA A 345 24.37 -21.07 -31.13
CA ALA A 345 24.97 -19.98 -30.36
C ALA A 345 26.33 -19.50 -30.88
N LYS A 346 27.15 -20.41 -31.43
CA LYS A 346 28.45 -20.09 -32.06
C LYS A 346 28.32 -19.17 -33.28
N LYS A 347 27.17 -19.19 -33.99
CA LYS A 347 26.96 -18.39 -35.19
C LYS A 347 26.70 -16.91 -34.92
N PHE A 348 26.33 -16.56 -33.69
CA PHE A 348 26.03 -15.19 -33.24
C PHE A 348 26.71 -14.80 -31.93
N ASP A 349 27.78 -15.51 -31.60
CA ASP A 349 28.67 -15.24 -30.45
C ASP A 349 27.92 -15.12 -29.09
N PHE A 350 26.99 -16.05 -28.86
CA PHE A 350 26.26 -16.08 -27.61
C PHE A 350 27.00 -16.90 -26.52
N PRO A 351 27.25 -16.35 -25.32
CA PRO A 351 28.02 -17.01 -24.28
C PRO A 351 27.19 -18.01 -23.49
N VAL A 352 27.06 -19.25 -24.00
CA VAL A 352 26.17 -20.29 -23.43
C VAL A 352 26.54 -20.74 -22.01
N HIS A 353 27.79 -20.55 -21.57
CA HIS A 353 28.28 -20.90 -20.23
C HIS A 353 28.23 -19.73 -19.24
N LYS A 354 27.86 -18.53 -19.70
CA LYS A 354 27.76 -17.36 -18.84
C LYS A 354 26.44 -17.38 -18.07
N PRO A 355 26.41 -17.10 -16.74
CA PRO A 355 25.18 -16.99 -15.98
C PRO A 355 24.21 -15.99 -16.60
N ILE A 356 22.92 -16.32 -16.56
CA ILE A 356 21.86 -15.44 -17.12
C ILE A 356 21.92 -14.02 -16.54
N ILE A 357 22.26 -13.91 -15.24
CA ILE A 357 22.32 -12.64 -14.53
C ILE A 357 23.42 -11.71 -15.06
N ASP A 358 24.46 -12.27 -15.67
CA ASP A 358 25.60 -11.53 -16.19
C ASP A 358 25.50 -11.24 -17.68
N LEU A 359 24.44 -11.69 -18.37
CA LEU A 359 24.19 -11.42 -19.76
C LEU A 359 23.87 -9.92 -19.99
N THR A 360 24.36 -9.38 -21.10
CA THR A 360 24.00 -8.04 -21.55
C THR A 360 22.54 -7.99 -22.05
N GLU A 361 21.94 -6.81 -22.09
CA GLU A 361 20.57 -6.65 -22.62
C GLU A 361 20.40 -7.21 -24.03
N LYS A 362 21.39 -7.02 -24.91
CA LYS A 362 21.38 -7.58 -26.29
C LYS A 362 21.40 -9.11 -26.28
N GLN A 363 22.20 -9.71 -25.38
CA GLN A 363 22.27 -11.16 -25.22
C GLN A 363 20.97 -11.70 -24.62
N LEU A 364 20.40 -11.00 -23.67
CA LEU A 364 19.11 -11.38 -23.08
C LEU A 364 17.98 -11.28 -24.09
N ALA A 365 17.92 -10.22 -24.90
CA ALA A 365 16.98 -10.08 -25.99
C ALA A 365 17.13 -11.23 -27.03
N ALA A 366 18.34 -11.58 -27.41
CA ALA A 366 18.57 -12.72 -28.32
C ALA A 366 18.11 -14.06 -27.74
N LEU A 367 18.19 -14.25 -26.41
CA LEU A 367 17.67 -15.45 -25.73
C LEU A 367 16.13 -15.50 -25.74
N TRP A 368 15.48 -14.35 -25.57
CA TRP A 368 14.01 -14.27 -25.53
C TRP A 368 13.39 -14.25 -26.92
N GLU A 369 13.85 -13.39 -27.78
CA GLU A 369 13.25 -13.13 -29.07
C GLU A 369 13.76 -14.10 -30.14
N GLY A 370 14.99 -14.60 -29.96
CA GLY A 370 15.72 -15.34 -30.98
C GLY A 370 16.38 -14.41 -32.00
N ASN A 371 16.93 -14.99 -33.07
CA ASN A 371 17.52 -14.28 -34.21
C ASN A 371 17.47 -15.13 -35.49
N ALA A 372 18.10 -14.69 -36.59
CA ALA A 372 18.10 -15.43 -37.85
C ALA A 372 18.73 -16.85 -37.75
N HIS A 373 19.43 -17.18 -36.68
CA HIS A 373 20.15 -18.45 -36.52
C HIS A 373 19.55 -19.37 -35.44
N ALA A 374 18.79 -18.82 -34.48
CA ALA A 374 18.23 -19.60 -33.39
C ALA A 374 16.89 -19.03 -32.93
N ASP A 375 15.94 -19.92 -32.70
CA ASP A 375 14.67 -19.60 -32.06
C ASP A 375 14.87 -19.37 -30.57
N GLY A 376 14.23 -18.28 -30.04
CA GLY A 376 14.28 -17.95 -28.63
C GLY A 376 13.13 -18.54 -27.79
N ILE A 377 13.06 -18.12 -26.55
CA ILE A 377 12.02 -18.55 -25.58
C ILE A 377 10.62 -18.19 -26.07
N ASN A 378 10.44 -17.03 -26.69
CA ASN A 378 9.14 -16.61 -27.23
C ASN A 378 8.62 -17.54 -28.32
N ALA A 379 9.49 -18.02 -29.23
CA ALA A 379 9.15 -18.97 -30.26
C ALA A 379 8.70 -20.32 -29.64
N PHE A 380 9.38 -20.80 -28.61
CA PHE A 380 8.98 -21.98 -27.86
C PHE A 380 7.55 -21.86 -27.30
N PHE A 381 7.22 -20.76 -26.63
CA PHE A 381 5.88 -20.59 -26.07
C PHE A 381 4.82 -20.39 -27.17
N LYS A 382 5.17 -19.79 -28.29
CA LYS A 382 4.28 -19.70 -29.47
C LYS A 382 3.94 -21.09 -30.00
N GLU A 383 4.90 -22.02 -30.03
CA GLU A 383 4.65 -23.42 -30.42
C GLU A 383 3.76 -24.11 -29.36
N VAL A 384 4.00 -23.86 -28.08
CA VAL A 384 3.15 -24.36 -26.98
C VAL A 384 1.71 -23.87 -27.13
N GLU A 385 1.49 -22.61 -27.45
CA GLU A 385 0.17 -22.00 -27.65
C GLU A 385 -0.56 -22.56 -28.87
N GLN A 386 0.14 -22.85 -29.95
CA GLN A 386 -0.41 -23.53 -31.15
C GLN A 386 -0.87 -24.96 -30.88
N ASN A 387 -0.34 -25.59 -29.83
CA ASN A 387 -0.62 -26.98 -29.49
C ASN A 387 -1.54 -27.14 -28.26
N LEU A 388 -2.29 -26.10 -27.85
CA LEU A 388 -3.18 -26.11 -26.67
C LEU A 388 -4.34 -27.12 -26.76
N TYR A 389 -4.63 -27.68 -27.93
CA TYR A 389 -5.57 -28.78 -28.08
C TYR A 389 -5.12 -30.04 -27.33
N LYS A 390 -3.82 -30.20 -27.05
CA LYS A 390 -3.24 -31.29 -26.27
C LYS A 390 -3.18 -30.92 -24.77
N VAL A 391 -3.71 -31.76 -23.89
CA VAL A 391 -3.76 -31.51 -22.44
C VAL A 391 -2.39 -31.18 -21.83
N GLN A 392 -1.35 -31.90 -22.27
CA GLN A 392 0.02 -31.72 -21.79
C GLN A 392 0.57 -30.30 -22.04
N TYR A 393 0.26 -29.68 -23.16
CA TYR A 393 0.68 -28.32 -23.48
C TYR A 393 -0.12 -27.27 -22.67
N ARG A 394 -1.41 -27.53 -22.37
CA ARG A 394 -2.19 -26.67 -21.45
C ARG A 394 -1.61 -26.68 -20.04
N VAL A 395 -1.27 -27.86 -19.53
CA VAL A 395 -0.63 -28.02 -18.20
C VAL A 395 0.76 -27.36 -18.20
N LEU A 396 1.53 -27.53 -19.28
CA LEU A 396 2.84 -26.91 -19.43
C LEU A 396 2.70 -25.38 -19.38
N LEU A 397 1.80 -24.80 -20.19
CA LEU A 397 1.59 -23.35 -20.24
C LEU A 397 1.10 -22.79 -18.89
N SER A 398 0.16 -23.49 -18.21
CA SER A 398 -0.35 -23.05 -16.92
C SER A 398 0.72 -23.01 -15.83
N ARG A 399 1.74 -23.85 -15.89
CA ARG A 399 2.88 -23.89 -14.97
C ARG A 399 3.78 -22.65 -15.09
N TYR A 400 3.85 -22.04 -16.27
CA TYR A 400 4.71 -20.90 -16.56
C TYR A 400 3.94 -19.59 -16.74
N ARG A 401 2.62 -19.60 -16.51
CA ARG A 401 1.81 -18.39 -16.46
C ARG A 401 1.82 -17.79 -15.05
N GLY A 402 2.02 -16.48 -15.01
CA GLY A 402 2.00 -15.68 -13.80
C GLY A 402 1.47 -14.28 -14.07
N ARG A 403 1.43 -13.46 -13.04
CA ARG A 403 1.12 -12.03 -13.18
C ARG A 403 2.38 -11.31 -13.66
N THR A 404 2.37 -10.86 -14.91
CA THR A 404 3.48 -10.13 -15.53
C THR A 404 3.09 -8.69 -15.80
N LEU A 405 4.07 -7.81 -15.90
CA LEU A 405 3.82 -6.43 -16.29
C LEU A 405 3.16 -6.38 -17.67
N CYS A 406 2.15 -5.54 -17.81
CA CYS A 406 1.47 -5.34 -19.08
C CYS A 406 2.44 -4.80 -20.12
N THR A 407 2.61 -5.51 -21.23
CA THR A 407 3.52 -5.14 -22.34
C THR A 407 3.08 -3.87 -23.06
N ALA A 408 1.76 -3.61 -23.12
CA ALA A 408 1.20 -2.45 -23.82
C ALA A 408 1.46 -1.13 -23.06
N CYS A 409 1.18 -1.09 -21.76
CA CYS A 409 1.37 0.11 -20.94
C CYS A 409 2.65 0.10 -20.10
N LYS A 410 3.45 -0.97 -20.15
CA LYS A 410 4.70 -1.13 -19.39
C LYS A 410 4.56 -0.85 -17.89
N GLY A 411 3.38 -1.17 -17.33
CA GLY A 411 3.07 -0.93 -15.90
C GLY A 411 2.42 0.43 -15.57
N TYR A 412 2.37 1.38 -16.51
CA TYR A 412 1.80 2.72 -16.28
C TYR A 412 0.29 2.77 -16.15
N ARG A 413 -0.44 1.66 -16.39
CA ARG A 413 -1.90 1.48 -16.24
C ARG A 413 -2.76 2.28 -17.21
N LEU A 414 -2.20 3.27 -17.89
CA LEU A 414 -2.88 4.19 -18.79
C LEU A 414 -2.76 3.75 -20.24
N ARG A 415 -3.69 4.19 -21.06
CA ARG A 415 -3.60 4.08 -22.50
C ARG A 415 -2.44 4.93 -23.05
N LYS A 416 -1.91 4.55 -24.20
CA LYS A 416 -0.72 5.22 -24.79
C LYS A 416 -0.97 6.70 -25.13
N GLU A 417 -2.22 7.07 -25.47
CA GLU A 417 -2.61 8.44 -25.79
C GLU A 417 -2.41 9.37 -24.58
N ALA A 418 -2.68 8.90 -23.36
CA ALA A 418 -2.39 9.64 -22.14
C ALA A 418 -0.89 9.84 -21.88
N LEU A 419 -0.04 8.93 -22.36
CA LEU A 419 1.41 8.98 -22.20
C LEU A 419 2.09 9.92 -23.22
N TYR A 420 1.38 10.36 -24.26
CA TYR A 420 1.87 11.38 -25.17
C TYR A 420 1.83 12.79 -24.55
N VAL A 421 1.01 12.98 -23.51
CA VAL A 421 0.90 14.26 -22.80
C VAL A 421 2.03 14.39 -21.79
N LYS A 422 2.77 15.47 -21.85
CA LYS A 422 3.93 15.73 -20.98
C LYS A 422 3.83 17.07 -20.26
N VAL A 423 4.31 17.09 -19.02
CA VAL A 423 4.55 18.29 -18.23
C VAL A 423 6.03 18.29 -17.87
N GLY A 424 6.76 19.39 -18.10
CA GLY A 424 8.21 19.44 -17.84
C GLY A 424 9.01 18.30 -18.48
N GLY A 425 8.57 17.82 -19.65
CA GLY A 425 9.22 16.76 -20.43
C GLY A 425 8.89 15.32 -20.00
N LYS A 426 8.15 15.11 -18.91
CA LYS A 426 7.75 13.78 -18.40
C LYS A 426 6.25 13.55 -18.54
N HIS A 427 5.85 12.30 -18.84
CA HIS A 427 4.44 11.90 -18.76
C HIS A 427 4.06 11.46 -17.33
N ILE A 428 2.77 11.42 -17.04
CA ILE A 428 2.24 11.13 -15.68
C ILE A 428 2.74 9.79 -15.12
N GLY A 429 2.88 8.75 -15.96
CA GLY A 429 3.38 7.44 -15.54
C GLY A 429 4.82 7.50 -15.02
N GLU A 430 5.71 8.23 -15.71
CA GLU A 430 7.10 8.42 -15.26
C GLU A 430 7.18 9.13 -13.91
N LEU A 431 6.32 10.13 -13.68
CA LEU A 431 6.27 10.83 -12.40
C LEU A 431 5.80 9.91 -11.27
N CYS A 432 4.84 9.03 -11.55
CA CYS A 432 4.33 8.07 -10.56
C CYS A 432 5.34 6.98 -10.16
N GLU A 433 6.38 6.75 -10.97
CA GLU A 433 7.45 5.79 -10.65
C GLU A 433 8.61 6.42 -9.88
N LEU A 434 8.70 7.75 -9.85
CA LEU A 434 9.70 8.41 -9.02
C LEU A 434 9.42 8.19 -7.54
N PRO A 435 10.45 7.94 -6.71
CA PRO A 435 10.33 8.07 -5.26
C PRO A 435 9.80 9.46 -4.89
N VAL A 436 8.96 9.54 -3.86
CA VAL A 436 8.33 10.81 -3.43
C VAL A 436 9.36 11.92 -3.20
N LYS A 437 10.55 11.58 -2.68
CA LYS A 437 11.66 12.53 -2.49
C LYS A 437 12.16 13.12 -3.82
N ASP A 438 12.32 12.27 -4.83
CA ASP A 438 12.80 12.70 -6.15
C ASP A 438 11.70 13.42 -6.92
N LEU A 439 10.44 13.03 -6.69
CA LEU A 439 9.27 13.72 -7.21
C LEU A 439 9.19 15.15 -6.68
N GLN A 440 9.46 15.38 -5.38
CA GLN A 440 9.57 16.74 -4.82
C GLN A 440 10.64 17.55 -5.55
N HIS A 441 11.85 17.02 -5.67
CA HIS A 441 12.93 17.69 -6.37
C HIS A 441 12.61 18.02 -7.84
N TRP A 442 11.85 17.16 -8.50
CA TRP A 442 11.39 17.40 -9.85
C TRP A 442 10.40 18.58 -9.89
N PHE A 443 9.42 18.62 -8.97
CA PHE A 443 8.47 19.73 -8.88
C PHE A 443 9.15 21.06 -8.53
N ASP A 444 10.13 21.04 -7.62
CA ASP A 444 10.90 22.24 -7.23
C ASP A 444 11.67 22.86 -8.43
N ARG A 445 12.01 22.03 -9.43
CA ARG A 445 12.74 22.46 -10.66
C ARG A 445 11.82 22.67 -11.86
N LEU A 446 10.53 22.39 -11.73
CA LEU A 446 9.58 22.51 -12.82
C LEU A 446 9.45 23.97 -13.26
N LYS A 447 9.69 24.23 -14.55
CA LYS A 447 9.47 25.53 -15.18
C LYS A 447 8.32 25.42 -16.15
N LEU A 448 7.29 26.20 -15.93
CA LEU A 448 6.15 26.36 -16.82
C LEU A 448 6.20 27.75 -17.45
N ASN A 449 5.49 27.96 -18.55
CA ASN A 449 5.29 29.32 -19.07
C ASN A 449 4.36 30.11 -18.15
N THR A 450 4.30 31.41 -18.29
CA THR A 450 3.55 32.32 -17.39
C THR A 450 2.06 31.98 -17.31
N TYR A 451 1.45 31.54 -18.42
CA TYR A 451 0.04 31.16 -18.47
C TYR A 451 -0.20 29.84 -17.75
N ASP A 452 0.56 28.79 -18.08
CA ASP A 452 0.45 27.48 -17.45
C ASP A 452 0.75 27.55 -15.95
N GLU A 453 1.67 28.41 -15.53
CA GLU A 453 1.99 28.65 -14.11
C GLU A 453 0.80 29.22 -13.35
N GLN A 454 0.11 30.22 -13.92
CA GLN A 454 -1.09 30.78 -13.31
C GLN A 454 -2.22 29.76 -13.19
N VAL A 455 -2.46 28.98 -14.25
CA VAL A 455 -3.48 27.93 -14.28
C VAL A 455 -3.15 26.81 -13.28
N ALA A 456 -1.90 26.40 -13.18
CA ALA A 456 -1.46 25.32 -12.31
C ALA A 456 -1.21 25.72 -10.86
N LYS A 457 -1.19 27.02 -10.52
CA LYS A 457 -0.76 27.54 -9.20
C LYS A 457 -1.39 26.82 -8.00
N ARG A 458 -2.72 26.71 -8.01
CA ARG A 458 -3.43 26.02 -6.91
C ARG A 458 -3.17 24.53 -6.89
N ILE A 459 -3.09 23.90 -8.06
CA ILE A 459 -2.85 22.46 -8.20
C ILE A 459 -1.44 22.12 -7.67
N LEU A 460 -0.44 22.93 -8.05
CA LEU A 460 0.94 22.74 -7.60
C LEU A 460 1.07 22.95 -6.08
N ALA A 461 0.39 23.94 -5.51
CA ALA A 461 0.39 24.16 -4.06
C ALA A 461 -0.14 22.94 -3.30
N GLU A 462 -1.22 22.32 -3.78
CA GLU A 462 -1.80 21.12 -3.19
C GLU A 462 -0.89 19.89 -3.35
N ILE A 463 -0.24 19.73 -4.51
CA ILE A 463 0.74 18.65 -4.74
C ILE A 463 1.93 18.81 -3.79
N HIS A 464 2.51 20.02 -3.71
CA HIS A 464 3.65 20.30 -2.81
C HIS A 464 3.30 20.03 -1.35
N HIS A 465 2.12 20.45 -0.89
CA HIS A 465 1.66 20.22 0.47
C HIS A 465 1.58 18.72 0.80
N ARG A 466 0.94 17.93 -0.08
CA ARG A 466 0.80 16.47 0.14
C ARG A 466 2.12 15.72 0.03
N ILE A 467 2.98 16.09 -0.91
CA ILE A 467 4.33 15.52 -1.03
C ILE A 467 5.13 15.81 0.25
N LYS A 468 5.11 17.06 0.74
CA LYS A 468 5.79 17.44 1.98
C LYS A 468 5.29 16.58 3.16
N THR A 469 3.98 16.45 3.31
CA THR A 469 3.39 15.62 4.39
C THR A 469 3.85 14.17 4.31
N LEU A 470 3.94 13.58 3.10
CA LEU A 470 4.49 12.22 2.93
C LEU A 470 5.95 12.11 3.35
N LEU A 471 6.74 13.14 3.08
CA LEU A 471 8.16 13.19 3.50
C LEU A 471 8.30 13.35 5.01
N ASP A 472 7.44 14.16 5.62
CA ASP A 472 7.42 14.42 7.06
C ASP A 472 7.07 13.14 7.85
N VAL A 473 6.20 12.27 7.33
CA VAL A 473 5.94 10.95 7.94
C VAL A 473 6.95 9.86 7.56
N GLY A 474 8.03 10.21 6.85
CA GLY A 474 9.12 9.28 6.54
C GLY A 474 8.86 8.34 5.35
N LEU A 475 7.89 8.63 4.47
CA LEU A 475 7.53 7.81 3.31
C LEU A 475 8.18 8.25 1.99
N GLY A 476 9.27 9.01 2.04
CA GLY A 476 9.94 9.56 0.88
C GLY A 476 10.51 8.54 -0.12
N TYR A 477 10.70 7.30 0.29
CA TYR A 477 11.18 6.19 -0.54
C TYR A 477 10.07 5.50 -1.36
N LEU A 478 8.79 5.74 -1.03
CA LEU A 478 7.68 5.17 -1.77
C LEU A 478 7.50 5.84 -3.13
N THR A 479 6.95 5.07 -4.09
CA THR A 479 6.50 5.60 -5.38
C THR A 479 4.98 5.72 -5.40
N LEU A 480 4.45 6.68 -6.17
CA LEU A 480 2.99 6.86 -6.25
C LEU A 480 2.28 5.68 -6.92
N ASN A 481 2.99 4.92 -7.78
CA ASN A 481 2.45 3.75 -8.48
C ASN A 481 2.43 2.48 -7.61
N ARG A 482 3.05 2.49 -6.42
CA ARG A 482 3.08 1.33 -5.53
C ARG A 482 1.67 0.94 -5.09
N LEU A 483 1.37 -0.36 -5.18
CA LEU A 483 0.07 -0.92 -4.81
C LEU A 483 -0.19 -0.83 -3.30
N ALA A 484 -1.40 -0.47 -2.92
CA ALA A 484 -1.83 -0.39 -1.52
C ALA A 484 -1.69 -1.73 -0.77
N ASN A 485 -2.00 -2.84 -1.43
CA ASN A 485 -1.89 -4.19 -0.84
C ASN A 485 -0.44 -4.68 -0.65
N SER A 486 0.55 -3.97 -1.16
CA SER A 486 1.98 -4.27 -0.97
C SER A 486 2.60 -3.46 0.18
N LEU A 487 1.83 -2.60 0.82
CA LEU A 487 2.27 -1.77 1.94
C LEU A 487 2.25 -2.55 3.25
N SER A 488 3.18 -2.25 4.13
CA SER A 488 3.10 -2.70 5.52
C SER A 488 1.98 -1.97 6.28
N GLY A 489 1.54 -2.52 7.41
CA GLY A 489 0.51 -1.90 8.25
C GLY A 489 0.87 -0.46 8.64
N GLY A 490 2.10 -0.23 9.10
CA GLY A 490 2.59 1.09 9.45
C GLY A 490 2.71 2.06 8.26
N GLU A 491 3.12 1.59 7.06
CA GLU A 491 3.11 2.41 5.85
C GLU A 491 1.70 2.87 5.50
N SER A 492 0.73 1.93 5.55
CA SER A 492 -0.68 2.23 5.26
C SER A 492 -1.27 3.25 6.25
N GLN A 493 -0.98 3.08 7.54
CA GLN A 493 -1.41 3.98 8.60
C GLN A 493 -0.85 5.40 8.42
N ARG A 494 0.43 5.54 8.09
CA ARG A 494 1.05 6.84 7.82
C ARG A 494 0.48 7.52 6.57
N ILE A 495 0.13 6.75 5.53
CA ILE A 495 -0.57 7.28 4.35
C ILE A 495 -1.95 7.82 4.73
N GLN A 496 -2.70 7.12 5.60
CA GLN A 496 -3.97 7.62 6.10
C GLN A 496 -3.80 8.92 6.92
N LEU A 497 -2.75 8.98 7.75
CA LEU A 497 -2.40 10.19 8.49
C LEU A 497 -2.11 11.38 7.57
N THR A 498 -1.37 11.17 6.47
CA THR A 498 -1.11 12.23 5.49
C THR A 498 -2.39 12.76 4.85
N ARG A 499 -3.36 11.90 4.59
CA ARG A 499 -4.67 12.31 4.07
C ARG A 499 -5.43 13.17 5.09
N SER A 500 -5.38 12.80 6.36
CA SER A 500 -6.04 13.55 7.44
C SER A 500 -5.44 14.94 7.61
N LEU A 501 -4.12 15.06 7.54
CA LEU A 501 -3.42 16.37 7.57
C LEU A 501 -3.76 17.24 6.35
N GLY A 502 -3.83 16.62 5.17
CA GLY A 502 -4.22 17.32 3.94
C GLY A 502 -5.65 17.86 3.93
N SER A 503 -6.53 17.35 4.79
CA SER A 503 -7.93 17.80 4.89
C SER A 503 -8.12 19.12 5.68
N ASN A 504 -7.09 19.56 6.42
CA ASN A 504 -7.13 20.77 7.29
C ASN A 504 -8.34 20.80 8.24
N LEU A 505 -8.80 19.64 8.71
CA LEU A 505 -9.90 19.56 9.67
C LEU A 505 -9.44 20.08 11.03
N THR A 506 -10.29 20.86 11.66
CA THR A 506 -10.07 21.44 13.00
C THR A 506 -11.15 20.96 13.97
N ASN A 507 -10.89 21.06 15.27
CA ASN A 507 -11.81 20.67 16.34
C ASN A 507 -12.32 19.22 16.21
N SER A 508 -11.45 18.32 15.72
CA SER A 508 -11.70 16.89 15.55
C SER A 508 -10.90 16.08 16.56
N LEU A 509 -11.38 14.87 16.84
CA LEU A 509 -10.68 13.87 17.66
C LEU A 509 -10.02 12.85 16.76
N TYR A 510 -8.71 12.81 16.75
CA TYR A 510 -7.93 11.78 16.06
C TYR A 510 -7.49 10.71 17.05
N ILE A 511 -7.75 9.45 16.71
CA ILE A 511 -7.34 8.30 17.51
C ILE A 511 -6.42 7.45 16.64
N LEU A 512 -5.18 7.26 17.08
CA LEU A 512 -4.17 6.48 16.38
C LEU A 512 -3.78 5.27 17.24
N ASP A 513 -3.75 4.10 16.61
CA ASP A 513 -3.37 2.86 17.27
C ASP A 513 -1.94 2.50 16.85
N GLU A 514 -0.99 2.63 17.78
CA GLU A 514 0.43 2.29 17.67
C GLU A 514 1.09 2.83 16.36
N PRO A 515 1.06 4.15 16.09
CA PRO A 515 1.55 4.70 14.82
C PRO A 515 3.08 4.64 14.66
N SER A 516 3.84 4.34 15.71
CA SER A 516 5.31 4.18 15.67
C SER A 516 5.76 2.80 15.19
N ILE A 517 4.84 1.85 14.94
CA ILE A 517 5.15 0.49 14.54
C ILE A 517 6.05 0.44 13.29
N GLY A 518 7.11 -0.39 13.40
CA GLY A 518 8.09 -0.59 12.32
C GLY A 518 8.90 0.66 11.99
N LEU A 519 8.88 1.68 12.86
CA LEU A 519 9.69 2.88 12.72
C LEU A 519 11.01 2.74 13.47
N HIS A 520 12.04 3.23 12.83
CA HIS A 520 13.29 3.54 13.51
C HIS A 520 13.12 4.82 14.34
N SER A 521 13.83 4.96 15.47
CA SER A 521 13.71 6.11 16.39
C SER A 521 13.82 7.47 15.68
N ARG A 522 14.66 7.60 14.66
CA ARG A 522 14.73 8.80 13.78
C ARG A 522 13.39 9.13 13.12
N ASP A 523 12.67 8.13 12.66
CA ASP A 523 11.42 8.32 11.93
C ASP A 523 10.26 8.55 12.92
N THR A 524 10.38 8.01 14.15
CA THR A 524 9.47 8.33 15.28
C THR A 524 9.54 9.82 15.66
N GLU A 525 10.73 10.43 15.70
CA GLU A 525 10.86 11.88 15.93
C GLU A 525 10.11 12.72 14.89
N ARG A 526 10.13 12.29 13.62
CA ARG A 526 9.39 12.96 12.55
C ARG A 526 7.88 12.80 12.73
N LEU A 527 7.44 11.59 13.07
CA LEU A 527 6.04 11.31 13.34
C LEU A 527 5.51 12.18 14.50
N ILE A 528 6.26 12.30 15.59
CA ILE A 528 5.89 13.15 16.73
C ILE A 528 5.66 14.60 16.30
N ARG A 529 6.54 15.15 15.44
CA ARG A 529 6.36 16.51 14.92
C ARG A 529 5.06 16.66 14.15
N VAL A 530 4.75 15.68 13.29
CA VAL A 530 3.50 15.64 12.51
C VAL A 530 2.27 15.56 13.41
N LEU A 531 2.30 14.77 14.48
CA LEU A 531 1.20 14.68 15.46
C LEU A 531 1.03 15.99 16.25
N LYS A 532 2.13 16.68 16.57
CA LYS A 532 2.08 18.01 17.17
C LYS A 532 1.50 19.06 16.22
N GLU A 533 1.86 19.03 14.94
CA GLU A 533 1.26 19.90 13.92
C GLU A 533 -0.25 19.66 13.82
N LEU A 534 -0.69 18.39 13.84
CA LEU A 534 -2.11 18.04 13.83
C LEU A 534 -2.84 18.56 15.07
N ARG A 535 -2.22 18.48 16.26
CA ARG A 535 -2.72 19.09 17.50
C ARG A 535 -2.82 20.60 17.38
N ASP A 536 -1.76 21.26 16.88
CA ASP A 536 -1.64 22.71 16.80
C ASP A 536 -2.64 23.35 15.82
N LEU A 537 -3.19 22.55 14.89
CA LEU A 537 -4.37 22.91 14.08
C LEU A 537 -5.67 22.99 14.91
N GLY A 538 -5.64 22.76 16.23
CA GLY A 538 -6.79 22.80 17.12
C GLY A 538 -7.52 21.45 17.22
N ASN A 539 -6.83 20.34 17.01
CA ASN A 539 -7.37 18.99 17.15
C ASN A 539 -6.94 18.34 18.47
N THR A 540 -7.75 17.39 18.94
CA THR A 540 -7.39 16.49 20.03
C THR A 540 -6.81 15.21 19.42
N VAL A 541 -5.58 14.85 19.79
CA VAL A 541 -4.87 13.69 19.23
C VAL A 541 -4.64 12.68 20.34
N VAL A 542 -5.30 11.53 20.27
CA VAL A 542 -5.15 10.41 21.20
C VAL A 542 -4.36 9.30 20.51
N VAL A 543 -3.27 8.88 21.10
CA VAL A 543 -2.37 7.86 20.57
C VAL A 543 -2.25 6.72 21.56
N VAL A 544 -2.57 5.50 21.13
CA VAL A 544 -2.24 4.30 21.91
C VAL A 544 -0.79 3.95 21.58
N GLU A 545 0.11 3.98 22.57
CA GLU A 545 1.55 3.83 22.32
C GLU A 545 2.34 3.27 23.49
N HIS A 546 3.51 2.70 23.14
CA HIS A 546 4.49 2.16 24.07
C HIS A 546 5.89 2.77 23.90
N ASP A 547 6.07 3.64 22.91
CA ASP A 547 7.34 4.28 22.61
C ASP A 547 7.68 5.37 23.64
N GLU A 548 8.88 5.32 24.21
CA GLU A 548 9.34 6.26 25.24
C GLU A 548 9.37 7.69 24.72
N MET A 549 9.83 7.90 23.47
CA MET A 549 9.94 9.24 22.88
C MET A 549 8.56 9.85 22.70
N MET A 550 7.57 9.06 22.30
CA MET A 550 6.18 9.50 22.15
C MET A 550 5.58 9.91 23.51
N MET A 551 5.82 9.11 24.56
CA MET A 551 5.35 9.42 25.91
C MET A 551 6.03 10.69 26.46
N ARG A 552 7.33 10.87 26.23
CA ARG A 552 8.09 12.05 26.69
C ARG A 552 7.57 13.35 26.08
N GLU A 553 7.14 13.29 24.82
CA GLU A 553 6.68 14.45 24.04
C GLU A 553 5.16 14.68 24.12
N ALA A 554 4.43 13.83 24.86
CA ALA A 554 3.00 13.94 25.07
C ALA A 554 2.66 15.10 26.04
N ASP A 555 1.54 15.79 25.79
CA ASP A 555 1.00 16.78 26.72
C ASP A 555 0.31 16.13 27.93
N HIS A 556 -0.22 14.92 27.74
CA HIS A 556 -0.93 14.16 28.77
C HIS A 556 -0.80 12.66 28.51
N ILE A 557 -0.63 11.87 29.55
CA ILE A 557 -0.50 10.42 29.48
C ILE A 557 -1.58 9.80 30.37
N ILE A 558 -2.20 8.72 29.88
CA ILE A 558 -3.13 7.88 30.61
C ILE A 558 -2.53 6.47 30.65
N ASP A 559 -2.12 6.01 31.82
CA ASP A 559 -1.54 4.68 32.02
C ASP A 559 -2.60 3.69 32.47
N MET A 560 -2.88 2.69 31.64
CA MET A 560 -3.87 1.65 31.87
C MET A 560 -3.24 0.41 32.49
N GLY A 561 -3.87 -0.14 33.52
CA GLY A 561 -3.30 -1.28 34.23
C GLY A 561 -4.19 -1.82 35.34
N PRO A 562 -3.56 -2.31 36.43
CA PRO A 562 -2.11 -2.49 36.61
C PRO A 562 -1.48 -3.63 35.77
N PHE A 563 -2.30 -4.63 35.39
CA PHE A 563 -1.90 -5.80 34.60
C PHE A 563 -2.83 -6.00 33.40
N ALA A 564 -2.84 -7.20 32.86
CA ALA A 564 -3.65 -7.58 31.70
C ALA A 564 -4.98 -8.25 32.13
N SER A 565 -5.93 -8.40 31.19
CA SER A 565 -7.21 -9.11 31.39
C SER A 565 -8.02 -8.59 32.59
N HIS A 566 -8.56 -9.50 33.42
CA HIS A 566 -9.35 -9.18 34.61
C HIS A 566 -8.55 -8.45 35.72
N LEU A 567 -7.20 -8.56 35.69
CA LEU A 567 -6.32 -7.79 36.59
C LEU A 567 -5.99 -6.39 36.09
N GLY A 568 -6.42 -6.06 34.87
CA GLY A 568 -6.29 -4.75 34.24
C GLY A 568 -7.60 -3.97 34.24
N GLY A 569 -7.74 -3.06 33.31
CA GLY A 569 -8.98 -2.33 33.06
C GLY A 569 -9.21 -1.12 33.94
N GLU A 570 -8.17 -0.61 34.60
CA GLU A 570 -8.21 0.56 35.47
C GLU A 570 -7.24 1.63 34.93
N VAL A 571 -7.48 2.91 35.26
CA VAL A 571 -6.49 3.98 35.08
C VAL A 571 -5.60 3.98 36.33
N VAL A 572 -4.35 3.61 36.18
CA VAL A 572 -3.37 3.51 37.26
C VAL A 572 -2.75 4.89 37.54
N ALA A 573 -2.47 5.63 36.47
CA ALA A 573 -1.92 6.98 36.56
C ALA A 573 -2.38 7.83 35.39
N GLU A 574 -2.57 9.12 35.61
CA GLU A 574 -2.80 10.12 34.56
C GLU A 574 -2.05 11.40 34.89
N GLY A 575 -1.60 12.12 33.86
CA GLY A 575 -0.88 13.37 34.02
C GLY A 575 0.18 13.59 32.94
N ASN A 576 1.12 14.49 33.21
CA ASN A 576 2.27 14.73 32.33
C ASN A 576 3.36 13.65 32.56
N TYR A 577 4.42 13.70 31.77
CA TYR A 577 5.52 12.71 31.82
C TYR A 577 6.13 12.60 33.23
N ASP A 578 6.37 13.74 33.90
CA ASP A 578 6.97 13.76 35.24
C ASP A 578 6.05 13.18 36.34
N GLU A 579 4.75 13.36 36.20
CA GLU A 579 3.77 12.75 37.11
C GLU A 579 3.73 11.24 36.95
N ILE A 580 3.83 10.72 35.74
CA ILE A 580 3.87 9.27 35.48
C ILE A 580 5.15 8.61 36.03
N ILE A 581 6.34 9.20 35.79
CA ILE A 581 7.62 8.64 36.28
C ILE A 581 7.73 8.62 37.81
N ASN A 582 7.03 9.51 38.48
CA ASN A 582 7.01 9.59 39.96
C ASN A 582 5.95 8.71 40.59
N ASN A 583 4.99 8.17 39.82
CA ASN A 583 3.95 7.29 40.33
C ASN A 583 4.51 5.91 40.69
N ALA A 584 4.33 5.51 41.97
CA ALA A 584 4.88 4.26 42.47
C ALA A 584 4.11 3.00 41.98
N GLU A 585 2.86 3.14 41.60
CA GLU A 585 2.01 2.03 41.13
C GLU A 585 2.14 1.77 39.63
N SER A 586 2.46 2.81 38.87
CA SER A 586 2.64 2.71 37.40
C SER A 586 3.84 1.81 37.04
N LEU A 587 3.58 0.72 36.33
CA LEU A 587 4.64 -0.10 35.72
C LEU A 587 5.38 0.69 34.64
N THR A 588 4.66 1.42 33.82
CA THR A 588 5.22 2.31 32.79
C THR A 588 6.16 3.32 33.45
N GLY A 589 5.74 3.98 34.52
CA GLY A 589 6.56 4.93 35.26
C GLY A 589 7.83 4.32 35.88
N LYS A 590 7.77 3.07 36.34
CA LYS A 590 8.95 2.35 36.83
C LYS A 590 9.99 2.08 35.73
N TYR A 591 9.57 1.78 34.51
CA TYR A 591 10.49 1.61 33.38
C TYR A 591 11.04 2.97 32.91
N LEU A 592 10.20 3.97 32.73
CA LEU A 592 10.62 5.32 32.31
C LEU A 592 11.56 6.01 33.29
N SER A 593 11.34 5.79 34.60
CA SER A 593 12.23 6.32 35.66
C SER A 593 13.53 5.54 35.83
N GLY A 594 13.68 4.40 35.11
CA GLY A 594 14.83 3.51 35.25
C GLY A 594 14.87 2.67 36.51
N LYS A 595 13.83 2.69 37.37
CA LYS A 595 13.71 1.79 38.53
C LYS A 595 13.59 0.33 38.11
N MET A 596 12.97 0.07 36.97
CA MET A 596 12.96 -1.21 36.27
C MET A 596 13.66 -1.05 34.92
N LYS A 597 14.52 -1.99 34.55
CA LYS A 597 15.25 -1.98 33.28
C LYS A 597 15.28 -3.36 32.66
N ILE A 598 15.38 -3.40 31.35
CA ILE A 598 15.77 -4.59 30.59
C ILE A 598 17.30 -4.59 30.57
N GLU A 599 17.90 -5.47 31.35
CA GLU A 599 19.36 -5.54 31.43
C GLU A 599 19.92 -6.32 30.23
N PRO A 600 20.81 -5.71 29.43
CA PRO A 600 21.49 -6.44 28.37
C PRO A 600 22.41 -7.53 28.96
N PRO A 601 22.69 -8.60 28.22
CA PRO A 601 23.59 -9.65 28.69
C PRO A 601 24.98 -9.06 28.98
N LYS A 602 25.56 -9.43 30.13
CA LYS A 602 26.88 -8.92 30.55
C LYS A 602 27.99 -9.22 29.55
N LYS A 603 27.85 -10.29 28.79
CA LYS A 603 28.74 -10.67 27.67
C LYS A 603 27.93 -11.32 26.56
N PRO A 604 28.15 -10.96 25.29
CA PRO A 604 27.54 -11.65 24.17
C PRO A 604 28.01 -13.13 24.13
N ARG A 605 27.13 -13.99 23.60
CA ARG A 605 27.43 -15.40 23.38
C ARG A 605 28.54 -15.53 22.33
N LYS A 606 29.53 -16.35 22.64
CA LYS A 606 30.57 -16.72 21.66
C LYS A 606 29.99 -17.70 20.67
N TRP A 607 30.28 -17.48 19.39
CA TRP A 607 29.84 -18.34 18.30
C TRP A 607 31.04 -18.85 17.54
N ASN A 608 30.93 -20.04 16.94
CA ASN A 608 31.95 -20.68 16.12
C ASN A 608 31.40 -21.17 14.78
N ARG A 609 30.09 -20.97 14.55
CA ARG A 609 29.36 -21.35 13.34
C ARG A 609 28.58 -20.17 12.80
N SER A 610 28.47 -20.09 11.45
CA SER A 610 27.82 -19.00 10.82
C SER A 610 27.31 -19.37 9.41
N ILE A 611 26.32 -18.64 8.94
CA ILE A 611 25.89 -18.61 7.55
C ILE A 611 26.43 -17.33 6.94
N LYS A 612 26.98 -17.42 5.74
CA LYS A 612 27.44 -16.27 4.96
C LYS A 612 26.59 -16.15 3.71
N LEU A 613 25.89 -15.02 3.56
CA LEU A 613 25.18 -14.62 2.36
C LEU A 613 26.05 -13.68 1.55
N GLU A 614 26.44 -14.08 0.35
CA GLU A 614 27.33 -13.31 -0.51
C GLU A 614 26.58 -12.64 -1.66
N GLY A 615 26.93 -11.37 -1.92
CA GLY A 615 26.48 -10.65 -3.10
C GLY A 615 24.98 -10.40 -3.17
N ALA A 616 24.34 -10.07 -2.05
CA ALA A 616 22.93 -9.73 -1.99
C ALA A 616 22.68 -8.40 -2.73
N ARG A 617 21.83 -8.42 -3.78
CA ARG A 617 21.58 -7.28 -4.68
C ARG A 617 20.14 -7.18 -5.17
N GLN A 618 19.19 -7.69 -4.37
CA GLN A 618 17.77 -7.55 -4.64
C GLN A 618 17.28 -6.18 -4.19
N ASN A 619 16.38 -5.57 -4.95
CA ASN A 619 15.84 -4.24 -4.69
C ASN A 619 16.96 -3.19 -4.51
N ASN A 620 17.00 -2.53 -3.35
CA ASN A 620 17.98 -1.49 -3.04
C ASN A 620 19.31 -2.02 -2.45
N LEU A 621 19.49 -3.33 -2.26
CA LEU A 621 20.74 -3.88 -1.68
C LEU A 621 21.92 -3.69 -2.62
N GLN A 622 23.02 -3.14 -2.10
CA GLN A 622 24.23 -2.71 -2.83
C GLN A 622 25.30 -3.82 -2.90
N ASN A 623 24.92 -5.03 -3.40
CA ASN A 623 25.83 -6.17 -3.54
C ASN A 623 26.56 -6.52 -2.25
N ILE A 624 25.87 -6.54 -1.14
CA ILE A 624 26.43 -6.72 0.20
C ILE A 624 26.70 -8.20 0.50
N THR A 625 27.71 -8.42 1.36
CA THR A 625 28.03 -9.74 1.94
C THR A 625 27.84 -9.67 3.44
N VAL A 626 27.00 -10.56 3.98
CA VAL A 626 26.57 -10.54 5.38
C VAL A 626 26.79 -11.90 6.03
N GLN A 627 27.29 -11.90 7.27
CA GLN A 627 27.52 -13.09 8.07
C GLN A 627 26.53 -13.15 9.24
N PHE A 628 25.81 -14.25 9.35
CA PHE A 628 24.82 -14.52 10.41
C PHE A 628 25.37 -15.60 11.35
N PRO A 629 25.75 -15.26 12.57
CA PRO A 629 26.21 -16.25 13.55
C PRO A 629 25.06 -17.15 13.99
N LEU A 630 25.39 -18.42 14.28
CA LEU A 630 24.43 -19.42 14.74
C LEU A 630 24.52 -19.59 16.27
N ASN A 631 23.43 -20.12 16.87
CA ASN A 631 23.27 -20.30 18.33
C ASN A 631 23.39 -18.96 19.12
N THR A 632 22.92 -17.87 18.49
CA THR A 632 22.96 -16.52 19.04
C THR A 632 21.67 -15.79 18.76
N LEU A 633 21.49 -14.66 19.44
CA LEU A 633 20.50 -13.64 19.08
C LEU A 633 21.14 -12.64 18.12
N CYS A 634 20.88 -12.79 16.83
CA CYS A 634 21.34 -11.88 15.78
C CYS A 634 20.24 -10.89 15.42
N VAL A 635 20.48 -9.59 15.57
CA VAL A 635 19.51 -8.53 15.27
C VAL A 635 19.90 -7.81 13.99
N VAL A 636 18.95 -7.72 13.06
CA VAL A 636 19.08 -6.94 11.81
C VAL A 636 18.35 -5.63 11.98
N SER A 637 19.09 -4.53 12.08
CA SER A 637 18.61 -3.17 12.33
C SER A 637 18.83 -2.23 11.15
N GLY A 638 18.44 -0.97 11.29
CA GLY A 638 18.59 0.09 10.29
C GLY A 638 17.31 0.87 10.05
N VAL A 639 17.38 2.00 9.40
CA VAL A 639 16.22 2.86 9.13
C VAL A 639 15.13 2.15 8.30
N SER A 640 13.89 2.63 8.38
CA SER A 640 12.80 2.10 7.57
C SER A 640 13.13 2.24 6.07
N GLY A 641 12.96 1.15 5.29
CA GLY A 641 13.32 1.13 3.86
C GLY A 641 14.80 0.93 3.55
N SER A 642 15.68 0.61 4.52
CA SER A 642 17.11 0.33 4.30
C SER A 642 17.42 -1.04 3.67
N GLY A 643 16.41 -1.91 3.50
CA GLY A 643 16.60 -3.23 2.86
C GLY A 643 16.60 -4.43 3.81
N LYS A 644 16.30 -4.28 5.10
CA LYS A 644 16.24 -5.36 6.11
C LYS A 644 15.35 -6.53 5.70
N THR A 645 14.10 -6.23 5.37
CA THR A 645 13.11 -7.23 4.93
C THR A 645 13.54 -7.89 3.62
N THR A 646 14.16 -7.14 2.72
CA THR A 646 14.73 -7.68 1.47
C THR A 646 15.85 -8.69 1.78
N LEU A 647 16.80 -8.33 2.66
CA LEU A 647 17.93 -9.19 3.03
C LEU A 647 17.47 -10.50 3.67
N VAL A 648 16.57 -10.40 4.65
CA VAL A 648 16.19 -11.55 5.48
C VAL A 648 15.01 -12.32 4.87
N LYS A 649 13.92 -11.64 4.52
CA LYS A 649 12.66 -12.27 4.09
C LYS A 649 12.65 -12.68 2.63
N GLN A 650 13.25 -11.86 1.76
CA GLN A 650 13.22 -12.11 0.32
C GLN A 650 14.45 -12.87 -0.19
N ILE A 651 15.59 -12.85 0.53
CA ILE A 651 16.80 -13.56 0.09
C ILE A 651 17.13 -14.71 1.04
N LEU A 652 17.49 -14.42 2.31
CA LEU A 652 18.03 -15.43 3.24
C LEU A 652 17.05 -16.58 3.47
N PHE A 653 15.82 -16.26 3.87
CA PHE A 653 14.79 -17.25 4.21
C PHE A 653 14.47 -18.19 3.04
N PRO A 654 14.06 -17.72 1.84
CA PRO A 654 13.73 -18.59 0.73
C PRO A 654 14.96 -19.37 0.21
N ALA A 655 16.17 -18.78 0.28
CA ALA A 655 17.36 -19.45 -0.17
C ALA A 655 17.75 -20.62 0.76
N LEU A 656 17.60 -20.46 2.08
CA LEU A 656 17.82 -21.54 3.04
C LEU A 656 16.76 -22.64 2.95
N GLN A 657 15.45 -22.28 2.80
CA GLN A 657 14.41 -23.28 2.59
C GLN A 657 14.67 -24.12 1.35
N LYS A 658 15.08 -23.49 0.25
CA LYS A 658 15.46 -24.20 -0.98
C LYS A 658 16.62 -25.15 -0.77
N LEU A 659 17.65 -24.78 0.01
CA LEU A 659 18.76 -25.67 0.37
C LEU A 659 18.30 -26.88 1.19
N LYS A 660 17.22 -26.72 1.99
CA LYS A 660 16.63 -27.82 2.77
C LYS A 660 15.60 -28.65 1.99
N GLY A 661 15.40 -28.36 0.70
CA GLY A 661 14.46 -29.09 -0.15
C GLY A 661 12.98 -28.73 0.08
N GLU A 662 12.70 -27.65 0.80
CA GLU A 662 11.34 -27.17 1.01
C GLU A 662 10.84 -26.39 -0.22
N PHE A 663 9.53 -26.48 -0.47
CA PHE A 663 8.89 -25.68 -1.51
C PHE A 663 8.73 -24.23 -1.00
N THR A 664 9.36 -23.30 -1.69
CA THR A 664 9.39 -21.90 -1.27
C THR A 664 9.25 -20.96 -2.45
N GLU A 665 8.96 -19.69 -2.14
CA GLU A 665 9.07 -18.61 -3.10
C GLU A 665 10.51 -18.49 -3.62
N LYS A 666 10.67 -17.82 -4.76
CA LYS A 666 11.97 -17.58 -5.36
C LYS A 666 12.83 -16.68 -4.44
N ALA A 667 14.03 -17.11 -4.12
CA ALA A 667 14.99 -16.26 -3.43
C ALA A 667 15.39 -15.06 -4.29
N GLY A 668 15.48 -13.88 -3.67
CA GLY A 668 15.97 -12.67 -4.30
C GLY A 668 17.41 -12.79 -4.79
N LEU A 669 17.85 -11.82 -5.58
CA LEU A 669 19.15 -11.83 -6.24
C LEU A 669 20.31 -11.83 -5.25
N HIS A 670 21.11 -12.89 -5.26
CA HIS A 670 22.34 -13.06 -4.48
C HIS A 670 23.32 -13.95 -5.24
N LYS A 671 24.59 -13.95 -4.83
CA LYS A 671 25.63 -14.76 -5.46
C LYS A 671 25.62 -16.19 -4.92
N ALA A 672 25.74 -16.35 -3.62
CA ALA A 672 25.82 -17.66 -2.97
C ALA A 672 25.44 -17.56 -1.48
N ILE A 673 25.05 -18.72 -0.90
CA ILE A 673 25.01 -18.95 0.53
C ILE A 673 26.04 -20.03 0.87
N SER A 674 26.85 -19.77 1.86
CA SER A 674 27.93 -20.67 2.32
C SER A 674 28.00 -20.72 3.85
N GLY A 675 28.87 -21.56 4.41
CA GLY A 675 29.03 -21.73 5.85
C GLY A 675 28.31 -22.97 6.39
N ASP A 676 27.96 -22.94 7.68
CA ASP A 676 27.46 -24.09 8.43
C ASP A 676 25.96 -24.36 8.20
N THR A 677 25.50 -24.33 6.94
CA THR A 677 24.09 -24.55 6.59
C THR A 677 23.58 -25.93 7.01
N ASP A 678 24.44 -26.94 7.02
CA ASP A 678 24.08 -28.33 7.40
C ASP A 678 23.75 -28.48 8.88
N HIS A 679 24.21 -27.54 9.72
CA HIS A 679 23.88 -27.53 11.15
C HIS A 679 22.40 -27.19 11.38
N ILE A 680 21.76 -26.52 10.46
CA ILE A 680 20.35 -26.13 10.55
C ILE A 680 19.50 -27.28 10.00
N ALA A 681 18.61 -27.83 10.83
CA ALA A 681 17.65 -28.83 10.41
C ALA A 681 16.45 -28.22 9.68
N GLN A 682 15.96 -27.08 10.17
CA GLN A 682 14.75 -26.41 9.69
C GLN A 682 14.86 -24.89 9.82
N VAL A 683 14.20 -24.14 8.93
CA VAL A 683 14.14 -22.67 8.98
C VAL A 683 12.70 -22.23 9.13
N GLU A 684 12.41 -21.49 10.19
CA GLU A 684 11.06 -21.03 10.50
C GLU A 684 10.96 -19.53 10.50
N MET A 685 9.99 -19.01 9.72
CA MET A 685 9.63 -17.59 9.73
C MET A 685 8.45 -17.37 10.66
N VAL A 686 8.67 -16.58 11.71
CA VAL A 686 7.64 -16.18 12.67
C VAL A 686 7.27 -14.74 12.39
N ASP A 687 6.25 -14.55 11.59
CA ASP A 687 5.74 -13.26 11.12
C ASP A 687 4.40 -12.89 11.80
N GLN A 688 3.92 -11.68 11.54
CA GLN A 688 2.68 -11.14 12.08
C GLN A 688 1.41 -11.63 11.38
N ASN A 689 1.53 -12.55 10.40
CA ASN A 689 0.36 -13.11 9.73
C ASN A 689 -0.52 -13.90 10.71
N PRO A 690 -1.83 -13.92 10.51
CA PRO A 690 -2.76 -14.70 11.35
C PRO A 690 -2.33 -16.15 11.52
N ILE A 691 -2.63 -16.77 12.65
CA ILE A 691 -2.30 -18.18 12.95
C ILE A 691 -3.11 -19.20 12.12
N GLY A 692 -4.09 -18.72 11.35
CA GLY A 692 -4.89 -19.52 10.42
C GLY A 692 -5.77 -18.63 9.56
N LYS A 693 -6.30 -19.20 8.47
CA LYS A 693 -7.13 -18.48 7.48
C LYS A 693 -8.64 -18.46 7.84
N SER A 694 -9.04 -19.12 8.90
CA SER A 694 -10.44 -19.29 9.32
C SER A 694 -10.66 -18.65 10.68
N SER A 695 -11.80 -18.02 10.88
CA SER A 695 -12.31 -17.53 12.18
C SER A 695 -12.36 -18.61 13.28
N ARG A 696 -12.31 -19.89 12.90
CA ARG A 696 -12.22 -21.05 13.81
C ARG A 696 -10.80 -21.34 14.31
N SER A 697 -9.77 -20.74 13.70
CA SER A 697 -8.40 -20.86 14.21
C SER A 697 -8.27 -20.04 15.48
N ASN A 698 -7.73 -20.62 16.53
CA ASN A 698 -7.56 -19.99 17.84
C ASN A 698 -6.29 -20.50 18.56
N PRO A 699 -5.82 -19.81 19.62
CA PRO A 699 -4.60 -20.18 20.32
C PRO A 699 -4.57 -21.62 20.80
N VAL A 700 -5.64 -22.10 21.45
CA VAL A 700 -5.66 -23.43 22.06
C VAL A 700 -5.60 -24.57 21.03
N THR A 701 -6.16 -24.37 19.82
CA THR A 701 -6.02 -25.35 18.74
C THR A 701 -4.64 -25.32 18.10
N TYR A 702 -4.04 -24.12 17.99
CA TYR A 702 -2.73 -23.96 17.38
C TYR A 702 -1.63 -24.64 18.20
N ILE A 703 -1.66 -24.51 19.53
CA ILE A 703 -0.73 -25.20 20.44
C ILE A 703 -1.10 -26.67 20.69
N LYS A 704 -2.16 -27.18 20.08
CA LYS A 704 -2.68 -28.56 20.24
C LYS A 704 -3.07 -28.94 21.66
N ALA A 705 -3.45 -28.00 22.51
CA ALA A 705 -4.01 -28.28 23.86
C ALA A 705 -5.50 -28.64 23.78
N TYR A 706 -6.19 -28.21 22.73
CA TYR A 706 -7.61 -28.46 22.57
C TYR A 706 -7.96 -29.94 22.43
N ASP A 707 -7.05 -30.74 21.89
CA ASP A 707 -7.26 -32.20 21.76
C ASP A 707 -7.39 -32.88 23.12
N GLU A 708 -6.54 -32.49 24.07
CA GLU A 708 -6.60 -33.01 25.46
C GLU A 708 -7.88 -32.54 26.18
N ILE A 709 -8.27 -31.29 25.96
CA ILE A 709 -9.51 -30.72 26.53
C ILE A 709 -10.73 -31.50 26.00
N ARG A 710 -10.81 -31.78 24.71
CA ARG A 710 -11.91 -32.57 24.12
C ARG A 710 -11.95 -33.99 24.66
N ASP A 711 -10.81 -34.60 24.87
CA ASP A 711 -10.70 -35.92 25.44
C ASP A 711 -11.16 -35.93 26.90
N LEU A 712 -10.79 -34.92 27.68
CA LEU A 712 -11.25 -34.72 29.06
C LEU A 712 -12.80 -34.62 29.14
N PHE A 713 -13.42 -33.81 28.26
CA PHE A 713 -14.86 -33.63 28.22
C PHE A 713 -15.59 -34.92 27.78
N SER A 714 -15.02 -35.68 26.85
CA SER A 714 -15.61 -36.99 26.44
C SER A 714 -15.64 -38.04 27.53
N LYS A 715 -14.77 -37.91 28.55
CA LYS A 715 -14.68 -38.80 29.72
C LYS A 715 -15.66 -38.45 30.84
N GLN A 716 -16.35 -37.30 30.75
CA GLN A 716 -17.31 -36.91 31.79
C GLN A 716 -18.52 -37.84 31.85
N PRO A 717 -19.14 -38.01 33.02
CA PRO A 717 -20.27 -38.95 33.22
C PRO A 717 -21.41 -38.71 32.22
N LEU A 718 -21.83 -37.45 32.02
CA LEU A 718 -22.92 -37.11 31.11
C LEU A 718 -22.56 -37.40 29.65
N SER A 719 -21.30 -37.21 29.26
CA SER A 719 -20.79 -37.55 27.93
C SER A 719 -20.88 -39.02 27.64
N LYS A 720 -20.48 -39.86 28.63
CA LYS A 720 -20.58 -41.31 28.52
C LYS A 720 -22.04 -41.78 28.41
N MET A 721 -22.95 -41.17 29.17
CA MET A 721 -24.37 -41.48 29.10
C MET A 721 -24.99 -41.17 27.74
N ARG A 722 -24.57 -40.06 27.11
CA ARG A 722 -25.06 -39.61 25.80
C ARG A 722 -24.26 -40.20 24.62
N GLY A 723 -23.20 -40.94 24.89
CA GLY A 723 -22.34 -41.50 23.82
C GLY A 723 -21.51 -40.45 23.10
N PHE A 724 -21.20 -39.34 23.78
CA PHE A 724 -20.39 -38.27 23.19
C PHE A 724 -18.91 -38.64 23.14
N LEU A 725 -18.33 -38.52 21.95
CA LEU A 725 -16.92 -38.75 21.66
C LEU A 725 -16.19 -37.39 21.57
N PRO A 726 -14.86 -37.36 21.58
CA PRO A 726 -14.10 -36.07 21.48
C PRO A 726 -14.50 -35.20 20.27
N LYS A 727 -14.99 -35.81 19.19
CA LYS A 727 -15.47 -35.08 18.00
C LYS A 727 -16.67 -34.17 18.27
N HIS A 728 -17.53 -34.52 19.24
CA HIS A 728 -18.73 -33.73 19.59
C HIS A 728 -18.37 -32.40 20.30
N PHE A 729 -17.19 -32.31 20.89
CA PHE A 729 -16.62 -31.12 21.51
C PHE A 729 -15.74 -30.33 20.54
N SER A 730 -15.86 -30.61 19.23
CA SER A 730 -15.13 -29.87 18.18
C SER A 730 -16.06 -28.88 17.46
N PHE A 731 -15.65 -27.64 17.35
CA PHE A 731 -16.34 -26.63 16.53
C PHE A 731 -15.97 -26.73 15.05
N ASN A 732 -15.02 -27.60 14.67
CA ASN A 732 -14.58 -27.78 13.27
C ASN A 732 -15.28 -28.96 12.56
N VAL A 733 -15.83 -29.91 13.31
CA VAL A 733 -16.41 -31.16 12.77
C VAL A 733 -17.88 -31.21 13.12
N ASP A 734 -18.69 -31.80 12.24
CA ASP A 734 -20.12 -32.02 12.51
C ASP A 734 -20.34 -33.02 13.66
N GLY A 735 -21.37 -32.77 14.40
CA GLY A 735 -21.79 -33.63 15.53
C GLY A 735 -22.22 -32.83 16.76
N GLY A 736 -21.39 -31.92 17.24
CA GLY A 736 -21.71 -31.09 18.42
C GLY A 736 -21.66 -29.57 18.18
N ARG A 737 -21.14 -29.11 17.03
CA ARG A 737 -21.12 -27.69 16.68
C ARG A 737 -22.53 -27.20 16.31
N CYS A 738 -22.78 -25.91 16.50
CA CYS A 738 -23.98 -25.26 16.04
C CYS A 738 -24.11 -25.37 14.51
N ASP A 739 -25.25 -25.85 14.02
CA ASP A 739 -25.47 -26.07 12.59
C ASP A 739 -25.63 -24.74 11.81
N ALA A 740 -26.19 -23.69 12.46
CA ALA A 740 -26.42 -22.40 11.83
C ALA A 740 -25.13 -21.64 11.52
N CYS A 741 -24.23 -21.49 12.51
CA CYS A 741 -22.94 -20.82 12.32
C CYS A 741 -21.79 -21.80 12.01
N LYS A 742 -22.07 -23.10 11.90
CA LYS A 742 -21.08 -24.15 11.65
C LYS A 742 -19.86 -24.10 12.60
N GLY A 743 -20.10 -23.65 13.84
CA GLY A 743 -19.09 -23.56 14.90
C GLY A 743 -18.27 -22.26 14.90
N GLU A 744 -18.62 -21.26 14.12
CA GLU A 744 -17.94 -19.94 14.12
C GLU A 744 -18.38 -19.05 15.28
N GLY A 745 -19.63 -19.23 15.76
CA GLY A 745 -20.24 -18.36 16.77
C GLY A 745 -20.85 -17.10 16.16
N GLU A 746 -20.46 -16.76 14.95
CA GLU A 746 -20.87 -15.57 14.22
C GLU A 746 -21.35 -15.95 12.82
N GLN A 747 -22.14 -15.10 12.21
CA GLN A 747 -22.54 -15.17 10.82
C GLN A 747 -21.93 -13.98 10.09
N THR A 748 -21.12 -14.22 9.07
CA THR A 748 -20.52 -13.19 8.24
C THR A 748 -21.43 -12.85 7.07
N ILE A 749 -21.80 -11.58 6.96
CA ILE A 749 -22.50 -11.03 5.80
C ILE A 749 -21.50 -10.33 4.93
N GLU A 750 -21.19 -10.91 3.78
CA GLU A 750 -20.27 -10.31 2.79
C GLU A 750 -20.94 -9.11 2.13
N MET A 751 -20.29 -7.96 2.19
CA MET A 751 -20.73 -6.71 1.57
C MET A 751 -19.86 -6.38 0.36
N GLN A 752 -20.48 -6.20 -0.83
CA GLN A 752 -19.73 -5.97 -2.07
C GLN A 752 -18.87 -4.69 -2.08
N PHE A 753 -19.24 -3.67 -1.30
CA PHE A 753 -18.60 -2.35 -1.32
C PHE A 753 -18.17 -1.81 0.05
N LEU A 754 -18.45 -2.55 1.11
CA LEU A 754 -18.14 -2.20 2.51
C LEU A 754 -17.40 -3.37 3.17
N ALA A 755 -16.87 -3.15 4.38
CA ALA A 755 -16.31 -4.24 5.18
C ALA A 755 -17.37 -5.29 5.52
N ASP A 756 -16.98 -6.56 5.55
CA ASP A 756 -17.87 -7.65 5.92
C ASP A 756 -18.39 -7.45 7.35
N VAL A 757 -19.64 -7.85 7.56
CA VAL A 757 -20.31 -7.68 8.83
C VAL A 757 -20.38 -9.00 9.55
N HIS A 758 -19.92 -9.01 10.81
CA HIS A 758 -19.97 -10.15 11.69
C HIS A 758 -21.12 -9.97 12.71
N LEU A 759 -22.12 -10.84 12.63
CA LEU A 759 -23.25 -10.85 13.57
C LEU A 759 -23.14 -12.07 14.48
N THR A 760 -23.36 -11.90 15.77
CA THR A 760 -23.47 -13.01 16.70
C THR A 760 -24.57 -13.98 16.23
N CYS A 761 -24.30 -15.27 16.22
CA CYS A 761 -25.26 -16.27 15.78
C CYS A 761 -26.46 -16.33 16.74
N ASP A 762 -27.64 -16.04 16.25
CA ASP A 762 -28.89 -16.01 17.06
C ASP A 762 -29.23 -17.38 17.63
N VAL A 763 -28.86 -18.49 16.96
CA VAL A 763 -29.21 -19.86 17.38
C VAL A 763 -28.37 -20.31 18.58
N CYS A 764 -27.07 -20.03 18.59
CA CYS A 764 -26.20 -20.45 19.70
C CYS A 764 -25.77 -19.30 20.62
N GLY A 765 -26.23 -18.07 20.36
CA GLY A 765 -25.84 -16.90 21.14
C GLY A 765 -24.32 -16.70 21.23
N GLY A 766 -23.58 -17.02 20.15
CA GLY A 766 -22.12 -16.95 20.11
C GLY A 766 -21.38 -18.15 20.69
N LYS A 767 -22.08 -19.12 21.33
CA LYS A 767 -21.47 -20.23 22.06
C LYS A 767 -20.88 -21.35 21.20
N ARG A 768 -21.03 -21.31 19.87
CA ARG A 768 -20.42 -22.23 18.89
C ARG A 768 -20.93 -23.67 18.88
N PHE A 769 -21.54 -24.17 19.96
CA PHE A 769 -21.98 -25.54 20.14
C PHE A 769 -23.49 -25.64 20.28
N LYS A 770 -24.03 -26.88 20.12
CA LYS A 770 -25.39 -27.23 20.43
C LYS A 770 -25.58 -27.21 21.96
N GLU A 771 -26.78 -26.92 22.40
CA GLU A 771 -27.12 -26.81 23.81
C GLU A 771 -26.82 -28.13 24.60
N GLU A 772 -27.13 -29.27 23.99
CA GLU A 772 -26.85 -30.61 24.52
C GLU A 772 -25.35 -30.84 24.84
N VAL A 773 -24.45 -30.24 24.07
CA VAL A 773 -23.01 -30.34 24.30
C VAL A 773 -22.57 -29.40 25.42
N LEU A 774 -23.23 -28.22 25.52
CA LEU A 774 -22.94 -27.23 26.55
C LEU A 774 -23.38 -27.68 27.96
N GLU A 775 -24.33 -28.61 28.06
CA GLU A 775 -24.72 -29.19 29.34
C GLU A 775 -23.64 -30.08 29.98
N VAL A 776 -22.70 -30.58 29.18
CA VAL A 776 -21.56 -31.31 29.70
C VAL A 776 -20.56 -30.34 30.33
N THR A 777 -20.31 -30.54 31.63
CA THR A 777 -19.40 -29.67 32.38
C THR A 777 -18.23 -30.43 32.99
N TYR A 778 -17.12 -29.73 33.17
CA TYR A 778 -15.99 -30.12 34.00
C TYR A 778 -15.75 -29.05 35.04
N LYS A 779 -15.78 -29.35 36.35
CA LYS A 779 -15.74 -28.34 37.46
C LYS A 779 -16.72 -27.19 37.19
N ASP A 780 -17.97 -27.53 36.85
CA ASP A 780 -19.08 -26.60 36.59
C ASP A 780 -18.88 -25.64 35.42
N LYS A 781 -17.92 -25.92 34.53
CA LYS A 781 -17.64 -25.15 33.31
C LYS A 781 -17.91 -25.97 32.07
N SER A 782 -18.69 -25.43 31.14
CA SER A 782 -18.92 -25.99 29.81
C SER A 782 -17.68 -25.86 28.91
N ILE A 783 -17.70 -26.55 27.77
CA ILE A 783 -16.62 -26.42 26.78
C ILE A 783 -16.50 -24.98 26.24
N PHE A 784 -17.61 -24.23 26.15
CA PHE A 784 -17.59 -22.83 25.78
C PHE A 784 -16.95 -21.97 26.87
N ASP A 785 -17.27 -22.17 28.14
CA ASP A 785 -16.68 -21.42 29.25
C ASP A 785 -15.16 -21.61 29.31
N ILE A 786 -14.67 -22.83 28.98
CA ILE A 786 -13.23 -23.09 28.86
C ILE A 786 -12.62 -22.30 27.70
N LEU A 787 -13.27 -22.24 26.55
CA LEU A 787 -12.78 -21.45 25.43
C LEU A 787 -12.81 -19.94 25.70
N ASP A 788 -13.70 -19.47 26.57
CA ASP A 788 -13.81 -18.07 26.98
C ASP A 788 -12.87 -17.68 28.13
N MET A 789 -12.22 -18.65 28.78
CA MET A 789 -11.20 -18.39 29.81
C MET A 789 -9.96 -17.74 29.21
N SER A 790 -9.32 -16.87 29.97
CA SER A 790 -7.95 -16.41 29.66
C SER A 790 -6.96 -17.57 29.85
N VAL A 791 -5.80 -17.45 29.23
CA VAL A 791 -4.72 -18.45 29.35
C VAL A 791 -4.31 -18.63 30.81
N ASP A 792 -4.14 -17.53 31.57
CA ASP A 792 -3.73 -17.61 32.98
C ASP A 792 -4.82 -18.28 33.85
N ASP A 793 -6.10 -17.91 33.67
CA ASP A 793 -7.23 -18.56 34.37
C ASP A 793 -7.32 -20.04 34.02
N ALA A 794 -7.05 -20.42 32.77
CA ALA A 794 -7.10 -21.80 32.34
C ALA A 794 -5.95 -22.63 32.93
N ILE A 795 -4.75 -22.07 33.10
CA ILE A 795 -3.62 -22.73 33.76
C ILE A 795 -3.99 -23.05 35.20
N ASP A 796 -4.57 -22.09 35.94
CA ASP A 796 -5.03 -22.29 37.29
C ASP A 796 -6.19 -23.29 37.40
N PHE A 797 -7.12 -23.26 36.46
CA PHE A 797 -8.26 -24.17 36.39
C PHE A 797 -7.84 -25.62 36.14
N PHE A 798 -6.86 -25.84 35.23
CA PHE A 798 -6.35 -27.18 34.89
C PHE A 798 -5.11 -27.58 35.70
N ASN A 799 -4.88 -27.01 36.85
CA ASN A 799 -3.73 -27.34 37.70
C ASN A 799 -3.65 -28.85 38.09
N ASP A 800 -4.78 -29.55 38.09
CA ASP A 800 -4.89 -30.99 38.32
C ASP A 800 -4.77 -31.85 37.03
N VAL A 801 -4.79 -31.21 35.84
CA VAL A 801 -4.65 -31.88 34.54
C VAL A 801 -3.33 -31.43 33.88
N ASN A 802 -2.24 -31.98 34.38
CA ASN A 802 -0.87 -31.63 33.97
C ASN A 802 -0.66 -31.62 32.44
N GLU A 803 -1.33 -32.48 31.68
CA GLU A 803 -1.19 -32.55 30.23
C GLU A 803 -1.73 -31.29 29.53
N VAL A 804 -2.85 -30.76 30.00
CA VAL A 804 -3.46 -29.53 29.48
C VAL A 804 -2.65 -28.34 29.95
N ALA A 805 -2.35 -28.24 31.25
CA ALA A 805 -1.61 -27.12 31.83
C ALA A 805 -0.24 -26.93 31.18
N LYS A 806 0.54 -28.01 30.99
CA LYS A 806 1.86 -27.96 30.32
C LYS A 806 1.79 -27.48 28.89
N LYS A 807 0.73 -27.79 28.14
CA LYS A 807 0.56 -27.32 26.76
C LYS A 807 0.15 -25.85 26.66
N ILE A 808 -0.59 -25.36 27.69
CA ILE A 808 -1.05 -23.96 27.72
C ILE A 808 0.05 -23.03 28.29
N GLN A 809 0.87 -23.50 29.21
CA GLN A 809 1.92 -22.71 29.91
C GLN A 809 2.79 -21.86 28.97
N PRO A 810 3.27 -22.36 27.81
CA PRO A 810 4.07 -21.55 26.87
C PRO A 810 3.39 -20.27 26.38
N LEU A 811 2.03 -20.22 26.34
CA LEU A 811 1.31 -19.00 26.01
C LEU A 811 1.48 -17.92 27.07
N SER A 812 1.44 -18.30 28.36
CA SER A 812 1.70 -17.36 29.46
C SER A 812 3.17 -16.92 29.50
N ASP A 813 4.10 -17.85 29.23
CA ASP A 813 5.54 -17.57 29.21
C ASP A 813 5.93 -16.52 28.15
N VAL A 814 5.23 -16.48 27.01
CA VAL A 814 5.42 -15.43 25.97
C VAL A 814 4.62 -14.16 26.24
N GLY A 815 3.95 -14.04 27.40
CA GLY A 815 3.18 -12.84 27.75
C GLY A 815 1.77 -12.77 27.13
N LEU A 816 1.16 -13.92 26.81
CA LEU A 816 -0.22 -14.02 26.31
C LEU A 816 -1.21 -14.55 27.37
N GLY A 817 -0.89 -14.41 28.64
CA GLY A 817 -1.75 -14.88 29.75
C GLY A 817 -3.17 -14.32 29.74
N TYR A 818 -3.34 -13.12 29.17
CA TYR A 818 -4.63 -12.43 29.05
C TYR A 818 -5.49 -12.87 27.87
N VAL A 819 -4.93 -13.53 26.86
CA VAL A 819 -5.64 -13.95 25.64
C VAL A 819 -6.60 -15.09 25.99
N LYS A 820 -7.83 -15.05 25.43
CA LYS A 820 -8.78 -16.16 25.62
C LYS A 820 -8.35 -17.38 24.79
N LEU A 821 -8.50 -18.58 25.35
CA LEU A 821 -8.14 -19.83 24.69
C LEU A 821 -8.83 -20.01 23.32
N GLY A 822 -10.10 -19.64 23.23
CA GLY A 822 -10.92 -19.72 22.02
C GLY A 822 -10.97 -18.46 21.19
N GLN A 823 -10.13 -17.44 21.46
CA GLN A 823 -10.11 -16.17 20.71
C GLN A 823 -9.84 -16.43 19.23
N SER A 824 -10.66 -15.86 18.35
CA SER A 824 -10.50 -16.04 16.91
C SER A 824 -9.18 -15.44 16.42
N SER A 825 -8.56 -16.11 15.47
CA SER A 825 -7.34 -15.65 14.79
C SER A 825 -7.45 -14.23 14.21
N ASP A 826 -8.65 -13.85 13.76
CA ASP A 826 -8.92 -12.58 13.10
C ASP A 826 -8.96 -11.40 14.09
N THR A 827 -9.19 -11.70 15.38
CA THR A 827 -9.24 -10.72 16.46
C THR A 827 -7.92 -10.56 17.19
N LEU A 828 -6.93 -11.43 16.91
CA LEU A 828 -5.58 -11.31 17.44
C LEU A 828 -4.84 -10.18 16.72
N SER A 829 -4.09 -9.38 17.47
CA SER A 829 -3.12 -8.45 16.87
C SER A 829 -1.99 -9.24 16.19
N GLY A 830 -1.28 -8.59 15.25
CA GLY A 830 -0.14 -9.24 14.58
C GLY A 830 0.93 -9.73 15.55
N GLY A 831 1.23 -8.95 16.59
CA GLY A 831 2.17 -9.34 17.64
C GLY A 831 1.67 -10.50 18.51
N GLU A 832 0.37 -10.57 18.81
CA GLU A 832 -0.23 -11.72 19.53
C GLU A 832 -0.17 -12.99 18.70
N ALA A 833 -0.53 -12.92 17.41
CA ALA A 833 -0.43 -14.06 16.50
C ALA A 833 1.00 -14.59 16.41
N GLN A 834 1.99 -13.70 16.34
CA GLN A 834 3.41 -14.04 16.32
C GLN A 834 3.85 -14.75 17.60
N ARG A 835 3.41 -14.27 18.77
CA ARG A 835 3.71 -14.88 20.07
C ARG A 835 3.04 -16.24 20.25
N VAL A 836 1.81 -16.46 19.73
CA VAL A 836 1.17 -17.78 19.69
C VAL A 836 2.02 -18.78 18.88
N LYS A 837 2.56 -18.35 17.74
CA LYS A 837 3.50 -19.16 16.94
C LYS A 837 4.74 -19.52 17.76
N LEU A 838 5.35 -18.54 18.42
CA LEU A 838 6.51 -18.74 19.29
C LEU A 838 6.22 -19.75 20.41
N ALA A 839 5.09 -19.58 21.12
CA ALA A 839 4.65 -20.51 22.19
C ALA A 839 4.54 -21.96 21.72
N SER A 840 4.08 -22.17 20.48
CA SER A 840 3.97 -23.52 19.92
C SER A 840 5.31 -24.25 19.75
N PHE A 841 6.41 -23.52 19.58
CA PHE A 841 7.76 -24.08 19.51
C PHE A 841 8.33 -24.36 20.90
N LEU A 842 8.13 -23.44 21.85
CA LEU A 842 8.54 -23.63 23.25
C LEU A 842 7.91 -24.88 23.87
N GLY A 843 6.64 -25.16 23.55
CA GLY A 843 5.90 -26.32 24.05
C GLY A 843 6.34 -27.67 23.48
N LYS A 844 7.09 -27.72 22.39
CA LYS A 844 7.51 -28.98 21.75
C LYS A 844 8.70 -29.69 22.43
N GLY A 845 9.37 -29.05 23.41
CA GLY A 845 10.54 -29.59 24.08
C GLY A 845 11.76 -29.73 23.16
N LYS A 846 12.74 -30.57 23.52
CA LYS A 846 13.95 -30.77 22.71
C LYS A 846 13.61 -31.39 21.36
N MET A 847 13.66 -30.60 20.32
CA MET A 847 13.47 -31.03 18.93
C MET A 847 14.75 -31.68 18.38
N GLN A 848 14.60 -32.62 17.44
CA GLN A 848 15.76 -33.19 16.75
C GLN A 848 16.35 -32.17 15.78
N GLY A 849 17.54 -31.67 16.08
CA GLY A 849 18.31 -30.71 15.28
C GLY A 849 18.07 -29.24 15.62
N SER A 850 18.98 -28.39 15.17
CA SER A 850 18.92 -26.93 15.38
C SER A 850 17.94 -26.29 14.40
N ILE A 851 17.06 -25.43 14.88
CA ILE A 851 16.16 -24.61 14.06
C ILE A 851 16.73 -23.21 13.98
N LEU A 852 16.65 -22.61 12.81
CA LEU A 852 16.87 -21.17 12.62
C LEU A 852 15.52 -20.47 12.63
N PHE A 853 15.24 -19.70 13.66
CA PHE A 853 14.06 -18.85 13.76
C PHE A 853 14.36 -17.47 13.21
N ILE A 854 13.45 -16.97 12.39
CA ILE A 854 13.50 -15.60 11.87
C ILE A 854 12.24 -14.87 12.34
N PHE A 855 12.43 -13.80 13.09
CA PHE A 855 11.33 -12.97 13.60
C PHE A 855 11.32 -11.63 12.89
N ASP A 856 10.13 -11.17 12.51
CA ASP A 856 9.91 -9.89 11.85
C ASP A 856 9.16 -8.94 12.80
N GLU A 857 9.88 -7.95 13.35
CA GLU A 857 9.41 -6.93 14.28
C GLU A 857 8.57 -7.49 15.45
N PRO A 858 9.13 -8.40 16.26
CA PRO A 858 8.38 -9.11 17.30
C PRO A 858 7.99 -8.24 18.52
N THR A 859 8.52 -7.02 18.65
CA THR A 859 8.17 -6.10 19.74
C THR A 859 6.98 -5.21 19.43
N THR A 860 6.37 -5.39 18.26
CA THR A 860 5.19 -4.64 17.84
C THR A 860 4.07 -4.70 18.88
N GLY A 861 3.60 -3.54 19.37
CA GLY A 861 2.53 -3.44 20.35
C GLY A 861 2.87 -3.95 21.75
N LEU A 862 4.16 -4.10 22.09
CA LEU A 862 4.60 -4.59 23.37
C LEU A 862 5.02 -3.46 24.31
N HIS A 863 4.51 -3.51 25.52
CA HIS A 863 5.03 -2.76 26.66
C HIS A 863 6.43 -3.28 27.07
N PHE A 864 7.25 -2.45 27.70
CA PHE A 864 8.60 -2.83 28.20
C PHE A 864 8.60 -4.13 29.01
N HIS A 865 7.56 -4.35 29.85
CA HIS A 865 7.40 -5.57 30.62
C HIS A 865 7.27 -6.82 29.75
N ASP A 866 6.54 -6.74 28.65
CA ASP A 866 6.30 -7.83 27.72
C ASP A 866 7.53 -8.10 26.83
N ILE A 867 8.30 -7.05 26.49
CA ILE A 867 9.59 -7.19 25.80
C ILE A 867 10.57 -8.01 26.64
N LYS A 868 10.59 -7.80 27.96
CA LYS A 868 11.43 -8.59 28.88
C LYS A 868 11.06 -10.08 28.83
N LYS A 869 9.77 -10.43 28.82
CA LYS A 869 9.30 -11.83 28.67
C LYS A 869 9.69 -12.42 27.31
N LEU A 870 9.53 -11.64 26.26
CA LEU A 870 9.91 -12.06 24.90
C LEU A 870 11.41 -12.39 24.80
N LEU A 871 12.28 -11.54 25.35
CA LEU A 871 13.72 -11.78 25.39
C LEU A 871 14.08 -13.02 26.23
N ALA A 872 13.37 -13.29 27.32
CA ALA A 872 13.53 -14.52 28.09
C ALA A 872 13.17 -15.75 27.25
N SER A 873 12.10 -15.68 26.45
CA SER A 873 11.69 -16.75 25.54
C SER A 873 12.72 -17.00 24.43
N PHE A 874 13.32 -15.94 23.88
CA PHE A 874 14.42 -16.08 22.91
C PHE A 874 15.62 -16.76 23.55
N ASN A 875 16.01 -16.36 24.75
CA ASN A 875 17.10 -17.00 25.48
C ASN A 875 16.86 -18.49 25.71
N ALA A 876 15.63 -18.87 26.11
CA ALA A 876 15.26 -20.28 26.30
C ALA A 876 15.40 -21.10 25.01
N LEU A 877 15.02 -20.56 23.85
CA LEU A 877 15.23 -21.23 22.55
C LEU A 877 16.71 -21.39 22.19
N ILE A 878 17.51 -20.37 22.45
CA ILE A 878 18.96 -20.42 22.17
C ILE A 878 19.64 -21.45 23.08
N GLU A 879 19.27 -21.54 24.34
CA GLU A 879 19.75 -22.54 25.31
C GLU A 879 19.37 -23.98 24.90
N GLN A 880 18.29 -24.14 24.15
CA GLN A 880 17.90 -25.42 23.55
C GLN A 880 18.72 -25.77 22.29
N GLY A 881 19.62 -24.88 21.85
CA GLY A 881 20.53 -25.09 20.71
C GLY A 881 20.00 -24.54 19.40
N HIS A 882 19.02 -23.64 19.43
CA HIS A 882 18.44 -22.97 18.26
C HIS A 882 19.18 -21.66 17.96
N SER A 883 18.95 -21.12 16.77
CA SER A 883 19.51 -19.82 16.32
C SER A 883 18.37 -18.85 16.05
N ILE A 884 18.57 -17.57 16.39
CA ILE A 884 17.54 -16.56 16.24
C ILE A 884 18.07 -15.37 15.44
N ILE A 885 17.36 -15.00 14.37
CA ILE A 885 17.54 -13.76 13.63
C ILE A 885 16.28 -12.92 13.84
N VAL A 886 16.45 -11.66 14.24
CA VAL A 886 15.33 -10.73 14.48
C VAL A 886 15.53 -9.49 13.63
N ILE A 887 14.50 -9.11 12.86
CA ILE A 887 14.43 -7.78 12.23
C ILE A 887 13.79 -6.86 13.27
N GLU A 888 14.51 -5.83 13.73
CA GLU A 888 14.03 -4.99 14.84
C GLU A 888 14.52 -3.54 14.80
N HIS A 889 13.70 -2.69 15.43
CA HIS A 889 13.98 -1.27 15.66
C HIS A 889 14.03 -0.89 17.14
N ASN A 890 13.54 -1.76 18.02
CA ASN A 890 13.49 -1.52 19.45
C ASN A 890 14.90 -1.55 20.05
N MET A 891 15.29 -0.48 20.74
CA MET A 891 16.64 -0.31 21.27
C MET A 891 16.99 -1.32 22.37
N ASP A 892 16.02 -1.75 23.17
CA ASP A 892 16.25 -2.74 24.23
C ASP A 892 16.58 -4.12 23.65
N VAL A 893 15.93 -4.50 22.54
CA VAL A 893 16.24 -5.74 21.82
C VAL A 893 17.62 -5.64 21.15
N ILE A 894 17.92 -4.50 20.52
CA ILE A 894 19.22 -4.27 19.85
C ILE A 894 20.37 -4.32 20.88
N ARG A 895 20.20 -3.69 22.07
CA ARG A 895 21.16 -3.76 23.18
C ARG A 895 21.34 -5.18 23.74
N SER A 896 20.28 -5.99 23.68
CA SER A 896 20.28 -7.36 24.21
C SER A 896 20.79 -8.39 23.19
N ALA A 897 21.16 -7.99 21.99
CA ALA A 897 21.67 -8.87 20.95
C ALA A 897 23.07 -9.41 21.26
N ASP A 898 23.39 -10.59 20.74
CA ASP A 898 24.77 -11.09 20.68
C ASP A 898 25.54 -10.55 19.47
N TRP A 899 24.80 -10.27 18.38
CA TRP A 899 25.33 -9.78 17.11
C TRP A 899 24.33 -8.82 16.44
N ILE A 900 24.81 -7.69 15.97
CA ILE A 900 24.04 -6.69 15.25
C ILE A 900 24.49 -6.65 13.79
N ILE A 901 23.53 -6.55 12.88
CA ILE A 901 23.72 -6.26 11.46
C ILE A 901 22.90 -5.01 11.16
N ASP A 902 23.56 -3.87 10.93
CA ASP A 902 22.89 -2.60 10.65
C ASP A 902 22.98 -2.24 9.18
N LEU A 903 21.82 -1.99 8.56
CA LEU A 903 21.71 -1.62 7.15
C LEU A 903 21.33 -0.14 7.00
N GLY A 904 21.97 0.52 6.05
CA GLY A 904 21.77 1.94 5.81
C GLY A 904 22.57 2.46 4.64
N PRO A 905 23.11 3.70 4.76
CA PRO A 905 22.83 4.67 5.85
C PRO A 905 21.44 5.29 5.78
N GLU A 906 20.81 5.32 4.61
CA GLU A 906 19.48 5.92 4.32
C GLU A 906 18.48 4.86 3.83
N ALA A 907 17.29 5.31 3.43
CA ALA A 907 16.24 4.51 2.82
C ALA A 907 16.33 4.53 1.28
N GLY A 908 15.72 3.53 0.62
CA GLY A 908 15.64 3.44 -0.84
C GLY A 908 17.00 3.30 -1.50
N ASP A 909 17.22 3.97 -2.64
CA ASP A 909 18.46 3.84 -3.43
C ASP A 909 19.74 4.31 -2.71
N ARG A 910 19.59 5.13 -1.67
CA ARG A 910 20.71 5.57 -0.81
C ARG A 910 20.93 4.67 0.41
N GLY A 911 20.18 3.58 0.50
CA GLY A 911 20.32 2.56 1.50
C GLY A 911 20.93 1.28 0.93
N GLY A 912 20.70 0.17 1.62
CA GLY A 912 21.10 -1.15 1.12
C GLY A 912 22.56 -1.49 1.32
N GLU A 913 23.33 -0.66 2.02
CA GLU A 913 24.72 -0.93 2.41
C GLU A 913 24.77 -1.58 3.79
N LEU A 914 25.81 -2.37 4.02
CA LEU A 914 26.12 -2.89 5.34
C LEU A 914 26.91 -1.85 6.13
N VAL A 915 26.24 -1.18 7.06
CA VAL A 915 26.83 -0.11 7.90
C VAL A 915 27.67 -0.70 9.03
N TYR A 916 27.13 -1.74 9.67
CA TYR A 916 27.78 -2.42 10.79
C TYR A 916 27.46 -3.91 10.83
N ALA A 917 28.43 -4.73 11.23
CA ALA A 917 28.24 -6.12 11.61
C ALA A 917 29.19 -6.46 12.75
N GLY A 918 28.65 -6.73 13.94
CA GLY A 918 29.51 -6.98 15.12
C GLY A 918 28.73 -7.03 16.44
N GLU A 919 29.47 -7.08 17.53
CA GLU A 919 28.91 -7.07 18.88
C GLU A 919 28.36 -5.69 19.27
N PRO A 920 27.25 -5.60 20.03
CA PRO A 920 26.67 -4.32 20.45
C PRO A 920 27.63 -3.33 21.12
N ALA A 921 28.55 -3.82 21.95
CA ALA A 921 29.52 -3.00 22.66
C ALA A 921 30.46 -2.20 21.73
N ASN A 922 30.67 -2.65 20.51
CA ASN A 922 31.53 -2.04 19.51
C ASN A 922 30.77 -1.10 18.56
N PHE A 923 29.45 -1.02 18.67
CA PHE A 923 28.60 -0.19 17.82
C PHE A 923 28.53 1.24 18.40
N LYS A 924 29.43 2.11 17.93
CA LYS A 924 29.64 3.47 18.48
C LYS A 924 28.96 4.55 17.64
N ASN A 925 28.65 5.69 18.29
CA ASN A 925 27.97 6.84 17.69
C ASN A 925 28.68 7.49 16.48
N ASN A 926 29.96 7.22 16.27
CA ASN A 926 30.73 7.76 15.15
C ASN A 926 30.61 6.92 13.85
N MET A 927 29.89 5.81 13.89
CA MET A 927 29.66 4.99 12.71
C MET A 927 28.64 5.63 11.75
N PRO A 928 28.77 5.38 10.43
CA PRO A 928 27.77 5.83 9.47
C PRO A 928 26.42 5.19 9.78
N GLY A 929 25.33 5.95 9.66
CA GLY A 929 23.97 5.47 9.98
C GLY A 929 23.37 6.16 11.20
N TYR A 930 22.20 5.72 11.57
CA TYR A 930 21.38 6.38 12.61
C TYR A 930 21.22 5.52 13.87
N THR A 931 21.23 4.19 13.76
CA THR A 931 20.91 3.28 14.87
C THR A 931 21.86 3.50 16.06
N ALA A 932 23.15 3.64 15.81
CA ALA A 932 24.16 3.83 16.86
C ALA A 932 23.94 5.11 17.70
N LYS A 933 23.25 6.10 17.18
CA LYS A 933 23.01 7.38 17.90
C LYS A 933 21.95 7.24 19.00
N PHE A 934 21.12 6.21 18.93
CA PHE A 934 20.02 5.94 19.87
C PHE A 934 20.33 4.79 20.83
N LEU A 935 21.44 4.08 20.64
CA LEU A 935 21.94 3.05 21.55
C LEU A 935 22.71 3.66 22.72
#